data_4c9d15c842dcc9fbe00db08a8c5a5d7a
#
_entry.id   4c9d15c842dcc9fbe00db08a8c5a5d7a
#
_cell.length_a   1.000
_cell.length_b   1.000
_cell.length_c   1.000
_cell.angle_alpha   90.00
_cell.angle_beta   90.00
_cell.angle_gamma   90.00
#
_symmetry.space_group_name_H-M   'P 1'
#
loop_
_entity.id
_entity.type
_entity.pdbx_description
1 polymer ?
#
loop_
_entity_poly.entity_id
_entity_poly.type
_entity_poly.pdbx_seq_one_letter_code
_entity_poly.pdbx_strand_id
1 'polypeptide(L)'
;FIGLERQSGIIIYDVTDPLQPQFVQYANNRDYSQDFDSKEAGDVGPEGLTFVSADNSPTGYPLLIVTNEVSGSTSVWGMSNLPVGPVKGLNIHQDSDVAILSWDDASSVENGFIIYRQEGIGNSFVEIGRVGRNVTRFYDVNIQPGEFYSYKIHAFNDVSESRMSQVKSAKANLRLTILHSNDAEQLMPEAYGSGNYGGASLFVSTMKELRSEYNSKGHGVLSISAGDNLMPGKELSSSTLPLYSLYMDQAGFDFAAIGNHEFDAGPDTTATFIKSAKYPTFLSANLDFSAHKPLNDLFTSGKIAKSATTDVTVGGTTLKVGIVGATTKNLSFISSPSPVTVDIDVASKVQSEVDSLTANGAKLIILVSHLQGISEEISLLTELTGVDVVISGGGDNLLANYSDILIPGQTAEGPYPMLGTDKSGKQIPVVTVDGQLKYIGRLTLNLTANGDLVSWSGGPNRVVDSGIDQYHGVDPDQIAYETIEKPVTDYVSALSSEIISNKISFALDGAKNDIRARETNLGNLVADSQLWVAQSYAAEKGVPVADIAVANGGGIRSSINSDGSADYQVSVDDTFSVLPFGNIVSVVPDLTAAEIKILLENAFSKTILEDGKPKRSGDGTGRFAQIAGFRVEYDITAIPMIMDTAANVTQQGVRIVNATMTNAAKTKIVENGIPTDNLTLNLAIVDFLADNKGDQYFEFRSGSIVSHKLGFTYQAALAEYISSSKTGALNGDLSSYSKVDGRIKFDAKASSDGVQASSVSGFFPGATKLVGDWKQLSWFGTFWDKEFPWIYHAEHGWLYAGGTGGASMWFYDLQTGWWWTNEQYYPYVYLDSVKDWVFYQPHQDSSNRFFYLFQDGGQWVSYPLSGM
;
A
#
# COMPACT_ATOMS: atom_id res chain seq x y z
N PHE A 1 3.10 -41.15 -33.47
CA PHE A 1 2.85 -42.53 -33.95
C PHE A 1 1.61 -42.56 -34.79
N ILE A 2 1.64 -43.30 -35.87
CA ILE A 2 0.52 -43.46 -36.80
C ILE A 2 0.34 -44.97 -37.01
N GLY A 3 -0.79 -45.51 -36.61
CA GLY A 3 -1.17 -46.89 -36.94
C GLY A 3 -1.68 -46.98 -38.37
N LEU A 4 -1.21 -47.95 -39.12
CA LEU A 4 -1.62 -48.22 -40.51
C LEU A 4 -2.63 -49.37 -40.52
N GLU A 5 -3.90 -49.12 -40.26
CA GLU A 5 -4.97 -50.09 -40.14
C GLU A 5 -4.97 -51.13 -41.28
N ARG A 6 -4.93 -50.65 -42.52
CA ARG A 6 -5.01 -51.54 -43.71
C ARG A 6 -3.70 -52.22 -44.14
N GLN A 7 -2.56 -51.58 -43.78
CA GLN A 7 -1.23 -52.07 -44.11
C GLN A 7 -0.56 -52.82 -42.96
N SER A 8 -1.14 -52.70 -41.75
CA SER A 8 -0.51 -53.11 -40.50
C SER A 8 0.80 -52.32 -40.21
N GLY A 9 1.18 -52.37 -38.95
CA GLY A 9 2.39 -51.68 -38.47
C GLY A 9 2.17 -50.24 -38.08
N ILE A 10 3.23 -49.62 -37.62
CA ILE A 10 3.26 -48.29 -37.02
C ILE A 10 4.34 -47.45 -37.70
N ILE A 11 3.99 -46.23 -38.15
CA ILE A 11 4.96 -45.24 -38.59
C ILE A 11 5.24 -44.31 -37.45
N ILE A 12 6.50 -43.99 -37.26
CA ILE A 12 7.02 -43.06 -36.28
C ILE A 12 7.61 -41.84 -36.98
N TYR A 13 7.13 -40.65 -36.60
CA TYR A 13 7.68 -39.38 -37.04
C TYR A 13 8.20 -38.59 -35.82
N ASP A 14 9.33 -37.93 -36.02
CA ASP A 14 9.76 -36.82 -35.19
C ASP A 14 8.99 -35.55 -35.60
N VAL A 15 8.19 -35.04 -34.73
CA VAL A 15 7.38 -33.82 -34.91
C VAL A 15 7.87 -32.69 -34.00
N THR A 16 9.13 -32.75 -33.62
CA THR A 16 9.78 -31.69 -32.80
C THR A 16 9.69 -30.32 -33.50
N ASP A 17 9.77 -30.29 -34.81
CA ASP A 17 9.29 -29.19 -35.64
C ASP A 17 8.01 -29.65 -36.37
N PRO A 18 6.82 -29.20 -35.92
CA PRO A 18 5.55 -29.64 -36.49
C PRO A 18 5.36 -29.19 -37.96
N LEU A 19 6.15 -28.22 -38.42
CA LEU A 19 6.11 -27.78 -39.86
C LEU A 19 7.05 -28.62 -40.76
N GLN A 20 7.93 -29.42 -40.15
CA GLN A 20 8.87 -30.30 -40.88
C GLN A 20 8.97 -31.69 -40.21
N PRO A 21 7.89 -32.47 -40.18
CA PRO A 21 7.92 -33.80 -39.59
C PRO A 21 8.92 -34.71 -40.30
N GLN A 22 9.78 -35.38 -39.54
CA GLN A 22 10.82 -36.26 -40.06
C GLN A 22 10.45 -37.72 -39.83
N PHE A 23 10.49 -38.55 -40.88
CA PHE A 23 10.29 -39.97 -40.73
C PHE A 23 11.41 -40.58 -39.91
N VAL A 24 11.04 -41.32 -38.85
CA VAL A 24 11.99 -42.01 -37.94
C VAL A 24 12.05 -43.48 -38.29
N GLN A 25 10.91 -44.17 -38.26
CA GLN A 25 10.88 -45.64 -38.42
C GLN A 25 9.50 -46.09 -38.88
N TYR A 26 9.48 -47.23 -39.56
CA TYR A 26 8.31 -48.08 -39.72
C TYR A 26 8.55 -49.41 -39.01
N ALA A 27 7.68 -49.74 -38.04
CA ALA A 27 7.72 -51.00 -37.30
C ALA A 27 6.51 -51.89 -37.66
N ASN A 28 6.72 -53.11 -37.94
CA ASN A 28 5.66 -54.03 -38.32
C ASN A 28 6.10 -55.50 -38.01
N ASN A 29 5.15 -56.28 -37.51
CA ASN A 29 5.35 -57.72 -37.27
C ASN A 29 4.32 -58.59 -38.01
N ARG A 30 3.64 -58.01 -38.99
CA ARG A 30 2.75 -58.73 -39.87
C ARG A 30 3.52 -59.66 -40.84
N ASP A 31 3.06 -60.89 -40.95
CA ASP A 31 3.47 -61.79 -42.01
C ASP A 31 2.59 -61.62 -43.26
N TYR A 32 3.14 -60.97 -44.23
CA TYR A 32 2.45 -60.74 -45.54
C TYR A 32 2.26 -61.93 -46.42
N SER A 33 2.80 -63.15 -46.05
CA SER A 33 2.54 -64.40 -46.71
C SER A 33 1.18 -65.02 -46.29
N GLN A 34 0.58 -64.50 -45.22
CA GLN A 34 -0.69 -64.96 -44.71
C GLN A 34 -1.82 -64.03 -45.08
N ASP A 35 -3.04 -64.57 -45.14
CA ASP A 35 -4.23 -63.78 -45.40
C ASP A 35 -4.45 -62.77 -44.28
N PHE A 36 -4.95 -61.57 -44.65
CA PHE A 36 -5.11 -60.44 -43.73
C PHE A 36 -5.93 -60.80 -42.46
N ASP A 37 -6.92 -61.63 -42.60
CA ASP A 37 -7.86 -62.04 -41.56
C ASP A 37 -7.40 -63.32 -40.86
N SER A 38 -6.22 -63.90 -41.23
CA SER A 38 -5.69 -65.10 -40.60
C SER A 38 -5.02 -64.78 -39.24
N LYS A 39 -5.17 -65.69 -38.25
CA LYS A 39 -4.49 -65.61 -36.98
C LYS A 39 -2.98 -65.71 -37.08
N GLU A 40 -2.49 -66.34 -38.17
CA GLU A 40 -1.07 -66.52 -38.45
C GLU A 40 -0.44 -65.28 -39.09
N ALA A 41 -1.25 -64.32 -39.48
CA ALA A 41 -0.77 -63.05 -40.11
C ALA A 41 -0.05 -62.09 -39.14
N GLY A 42 -0.01 -62.42 -37.85
CA GLY A 42 0.61 -61.55 -36.84
C GLY A 42 -0.32 -60.41 -36.38
N ASP A 43 0.21 -59.23 -36.02
CA ASP A 43 -0.57 -58.09 -35.59
C ASP A 43 -1.12 -57.33 -36.77
N VAL A 44 -2.44 -57.32 -36.89
CA VAL A 44 -3.15 -56.80 -38.06
C VAL A 44 -4.24 -55.82 -37.63
N GLY A 45 -4.30 -54.65 -38.28
CA GLY A 45 -5.31 -53.62 -37.98
C GLY A 45 -5.05 -52.79 -36.76
N PRO A 46 -3.90 -52.11 -36.60
CA PRO A 46 -3.64 -51.27 -35.44
C PRO A 46 -4.56 -50.04 -35.46
N GLU A 47 -5.41 -49.94 -34.44
CA GLU A 47 -6.44 -48.95 -34.29
C GLU A 47 -6.25 -48.10 -33.02
N GLY A 48 -6.01 -48.73 -31.87
CA GLY A 48 -5.73 -48.03 -30.62
C GLY A 48 -4.24 -47.95 -30.32
N LEU A 49 -3.72 -46.73 -30.04
CA LEU A 49 -2.32 -46.55 -29.68
C LEU A 49 -2.25 -45.78 -28.34
N THR A 50 -1.55 -46.35 -27.39
CA THR A 50 -1.32 -45.74 -26.07
C THR A 50 0.18 -45.70 -25.80
N PHE A 51 0.69 -44.48 -25.55
CA PHE A 51 2.09 -44.26 -25.17
C PHE A 51 2.23 -44.32 -23.65
N VAL A 52 3.21 -45.06 -23.19
CA VAL A 52 3.61 -45.15 -21.76
C VAL A 52 5.01 -44.54 -21.67
N SER A 53 5.17 -43.48 -20.90
CA SER A 53 6.47 -42.85 -20.67
C SER A 53 7.41 -43.83 -19.93
N ALA A 54 8.70 -43.60 -20.06
CA ALA A 54 9.69 -44.43 -19.39
C ALA A 54 9.52 -44.49 -17.88
N ASP A 55 9.12 -43.40 -17.25
CA ASP A 55 8.89 -43.31 -15.78
C ASP A 55 7.69 -44.13 -15.32
N ASN A 56 6.74 -44.37 -16.21
CA ASN A 56 5.55 -45.20 -15.94
C ASN A 56 5.66 -46.62 -16.50
N SER A 57 6.79 -46.90 -17.15
CA SER A 57 7.04 -48.22 -17.76
C SER A 57 7.76 -49.14 -16.80
N PRO A 58 7.30 -50.41 -16.67
CA PRO A 58 8.00 -51.42 -15.83
C PRO A 58 9.36 -51.82 -16.39
N THR A 59 9.68 -51.47 -17.63
CA THR A 59 10.97 -51.81 -18.28
C THR A 59 11.99 -50.67 -18.19
N GLY A 60 11.59 -49.51 -17.70
CA GLY A 60 12.43 -48.28 -17.69
C GLY A 60 12.62 -47.64 -19.07
N TYR A 61 12.01 -48.18 -20.13
CA TYR A 61 12.00 -47.63 -21.49
C TYR A 61 10.56 -47.27 -21.86
N PRO A 62 10.33 -46.24 -22.69
CA PRO A 62 8.98 -45.93 -23.17
C PRO A 62 8.40 -47.13 -23.92
N LEU A 63 7.12 -47.32 -23.78
CA LEU A 63 6.37 -48.40 -24.45
C LEU A 63 5.27 -47.74 -25.30
N LEU A 64 5.02 -48.35 -26.44
CA LEU A 64 3.82 -48.12 -27.23
C LEU A 64 2.95 -49.38 -27.17
N ILE A 65 1.79 -49.27 -26.58
CA ILE A 65 0.77 -50.32 -26.55
C ILE A 65 -0.15 -50.11 -27.75
N VAL A 66 -0.31 -51.15 -28.54
CA VAL A 66 -1.10 -51.13 -29.74
C VAL A 66 -2.18 -52.17 -29.66
N THR A 67 -3.42 -51.79 -29.85
CA THR A 67 -4.54 -52.73 -30.02
C THR A 67 -4.81 -52.93 -31.49
N ASN A 68 -4.84 -54.21 -31.92
CA ASN A 68 -4.96 -54.57 -33.32
C ASN A 68 -6.36 -55.19 -33.49
N GLU A 69 -7.27 -54.43 -34.19
CA GLU A 69 -8.70 -54.81 -34.28
C GLU A 69 -8.89 -56.14 -35.04
N VAL A 70 -8.20 -56.27 -36.17
CA VAL A 70 -8.43 -57.43 -37.03
C VAL A 70 -7.85 -58.73 -36.44
N SER A 71 -6.64 -58.70 -35.90
CA SER A 71 -6.03 -59.85 -35.23
C SER A 71 -6.58 -60.09 -33.82
N GLY A 72 -7.27 -59.13 -33.24
CA GLY A 72 -7.73 -59.17 -31.85
C GLY A 72 -6.58 -59.28 -30.83
N SER A 73 -5.40 -58.85 -31.22
CA SER A 73 -4.18 -58.86 -30.38
C SER A 73 -3.91 -57.49 -29.78
N THR A 74 -3.11 -57.51 -28.69
CA THR A 74 -2.50 -56.28 -28.17
C THR A 74 -0.99 -56.49 -28.14
N SER A 75 -0.29 -55.65 -28.89
CA SER A 75 1.18 -55.67 -28.93
C SER A 75 1.80 -54.54 -28.07
N VAL A 76 2.95 -54.86 -27.49
CA VAL A 76 3.71 -53.88 -26.67
C VAL A 76 5.09 -53.73 -27.31
N TRP A 77 5.34 -52.55 -27.79
CA TRP A 77 6.58 -52.21 -28.46
C TRP A 77 7.49 -51.42 -27.53
N GLY A 78 8.67 -51.92 -27.19
CA GLY A 78 9.71 -51.21 -26.44
C GLY A 78 10.49 -50.27 -27.33
N MET A 79 10.70 -49.04 -26.89
CA MET A 79 11.39 -48.01 -27.67
C MET A 79 12.80 -47.73 -27.14
N SER A 80 13.62 -48.79 -27.04
CA SER A 80 14.97 -48.71 -26.52
C SER A 80 16.04 -48.11 -27.48
N ASN A 81 15.73 -48.02 -28.76
CA ASN A 81 16.69 -47.60 -29.80
C ASN A 81 16.26 -46.31 -30.53
N LEU A 82 15.42 -45.47 -29.95
CA LEU A 82 15.06 -44.22 -30.53
C LEU A 82 16.18 -43.18 -30.35
N PRO A 83 16.48 -42.36 -31.33
CA PRO A 83 17.38 -41.25 -31.20
C PRO A 83 16.86 -40.25 -30.14
N VAL A 84 17.75 -39.71 -29.32
CA VAL A 84 17.39 -38.67 -28.35
C VAL A 84 17.01 -37.39 -29.07
N GLY A 85 15.91 -36.77 -28.64
CA GLY A 85 15.49 -35.45 -29.09
C GLY A 85 16.45 -34.31 -28.63
N PRO A 86 16.54 -33.23 -29.40
CA PRO A 86 17.41 -32.11 -29.04
C PRO A 86 16.90 -31.34 -27.86
N VAL A 87 17.80 -30.82 -27.03
CA VAL A 87 17.49 -29.92 -25.92
C VAL A 87 16.93 -28.60 -26.48
N LYS A 88 15.80 -28.16 -25.93
CA LYS A 88 15.14 -26.88 -26.27
C LYS A 88 15.15 -25.93 -25.08
N GLY A 89 14.86 -24.66 -25.34
CA GLY A 89 14.61 -23.68 -24.28
C GLY A 89 15.77 -23.44 -23.33
N LEU A 90 17.04 -23.72 -23.74
CA LEU A 90 18.18 -23.46 -22.88
C LEU A 90 18.16 -21.98 -22.44
N ASN A 91 18.09 -21.77 -21.15
CA ASN A 91 18.16 -20.49 -20.48
C ASN A 91 19.28 -20.49 -19.44
N ILE A 92 19.90 -19.32 -19.23
CA ILE A 92 20.94 -19.13 -18.24
C ILE A 92 20.46 -18.03 -17.32
N HIS A 93 20.32 -18.37 -16.05
CA HIS A 93 20.24 -17.38 -14.97
C HIS A 93 21.60 -17.39 -14.27
N GLN A 94 22.34 -16.29 -14.37
CA GLN A 94 23.68 -16.22 -13.83
C GLN A 94 23.69 -15.39 -12.56
N ASP A 95 24.04 -16.04 -11.47
CA ASP A 95 24.43 -15.46 -10.20
C ASP A 95 25.95 -15.19 -10.19
N SER A 96 26.44 -14.32 -9.29
CA SER A 96 27.83 -13.83 -9.28
C SER A 96 28.87 -14.95 -9.32
N ASP A 97 28.56 -16.06 -8.71
CA ASP A 97 29.41 -17.24 -8.50
C ASP A 97 28.78 -18.55 -8.98
N VAL A 98 27.53 -18.48 -9.47
CA VAL A 98 26.78 -19.65 -9.95
C VAL A 98 26.05 -19.30 -11.24
N ALA A 99 26.24 -20.10 -12.29
CA ALA A 99 25.34 -20.08 -13.44
C ALA A 99 24.28 -21.20 -13.29
N ILE A 100 23.01 -20.83 -13.26
CA ILE A 100 21.88 -21.76 -13.24
C ILE A 100 21.41 -21.94 -14.67
N LEU A 101 21.66 -23.12 -15.20
CA LEU A 101 21.17 -23.50 -16.50
C LEU A 101 19.82 -24.20 -16.33
N SER A 102 18.85 -23.87 -17.16
CA SER A 102 17.57 -24.59 -17.25
C SER A 102 17.20 -24.81 -18.70
N TRP A 103 16.52 -25.91 -18.98
CA TRP A 103 16.11 -26.26 -20.34
C TRP A 103 14.81 -27.06 -20.33
N ASP A 104 14.21 -27.19 -21.50
CA ASP A 104 13.06 -28.03 -21.71
C ASP A 104 13.53 -29.43 -22.11
N ASP A 105 13.04 -30.43 -21.41
CA ASP A 105 13.23 -31.84 -21.79
C ASP A 105 12.26 -32.17 -22.92
N ALA A 106 12.81 -32.34 -24.10
CA ALA A 106 12.05 -32.69 -25.31
C ALA A 106 12.23 -34.18 -25.71
N SER A 107 12.90 -34.98 -24.88
CA SER A 107 13.13 -36.39 -25.09
C SER A 107 12.39 -37.22 -24.05
N SER A 108 11.99 -38.43 -24.40
CA SER A 108 11.45 -39.40 -23.47
C SER A 108 12.30 -40.68 -23.39
N VAL A 109 13.47 -40.62 -24.06
CA VAL A 109 14.37 -41.82 -24.21
C VAL A 109 15.81 -41.51 -23.84
N GLU A 110 16.08 -40.37 -23.26
CA GLU A 110 17.40 -39.98 -22.80
C GLU A 110 17.79 -40.74 -21.50
N ASN A 111 19.09 -40.93 -21.32
CA ASN A 111 19.69 -41.34 -20.04
C ASN A 111 20.13 -40.14 -19.22
N GLY A 112 20.19 -38.96 -19.86
CA GLY A 112 20.58 -37.72 -19.22
C GLY A 112 21.04 -36.67 -20.19
N PHE A 113 21.68 -35.62 -19.65
CA PHE A 113 22.17 -34.47 -20.40
C PHE A 113 23.63 -34.21 -20.07
N ILE A 114 24.39 -33.76 -21.08
CA ILE A 114 25.80 -33.36 -20.94
C ILE A 114 25.89 -31.87 -21.16
N ILE A 115 26.52 -31.20 -20.19
CA ILE A 115 26.65 -29.76 -20.14
C ILE A 115 28.08 -29.36 -20.50
N TYR A 116 28.22 -28.44 -21.44
CA TYR A 116 29.50 -27.88 -21.89
C TYR A 116 29.55 -26.39 -21.59
N ARG A 117 30.68 -25.93 -21.10
CA ARG A 117 31.04 -24.53 -20.88
C ARG A 117 32.23 -24.12 -21.75
N GLN A 118 32.17 -22.92 -22.29
CA GLN A 118 33.25 -22.17 -22.87
C GLN A 118 33.52 -20.97 -21.97
N GLU A 119 34.76 -20.78 -21.55
CA GLU A 119 35.21 -19.66 -20.74
C GLU A 119 35.92 -18.64 -21.66
N GLY A 120 35.41 -17.38 -21.64
CA GLY A 120 35.86 -16.33 -22.55
C GLY A 120 35.39 -16.52 -24.01
N ILE A 121 35.74 -15.56 -24.86
CA ILE A 121 35.38 -15.58 -26.30
C ILE A 121 36.50 -16.28 -27.07
N GLY A 122 36.13 -17.31 -27.86
CA GLY A 122 37.04 -18.00 -28.75
C GLY A 122 37.74 -19.24 -28.18
N ASN A 123 37.55 -19.58 -26.93
CA ASN A 123 38.04 -20.82 -26.32
C ASN A 123 37.20 -22.03 -26.71
N SER A 124 37.69 -23.23 -26.44
CA SER A 124 36.93 -24.47 -26.70
C SER A 124 35.88 -24.73 -25.65
N PHE A 125 34.78 -25.36 -26.03
CA PHE A 125 33.79 -25.89 -25.10
C PHE A 125 34.33 -27.13 -24.40
N VAL A 126 34.26 -27.13 -23.07
CA VAL A 126 34.71 -28.25 -22.22
C VAL A 126 33.48 -28.79 -21.48
N GLU A 127 33.37 -30.11 -21.38
CA GLU A 127 32.34 -30.73 -20.53
C GLU A 127 32.59 -30.36 -19.08
N ILE A 128 31.56 -29.84 -18.42
CA ILE A 128 31.62 -29.43 -17.00
C ILE A 128 30.75 -30.29 -16.10
N GLY A 129 29.87 -31.12 -16.68
CA GLY A 129 29.04 -32.01 -15.90
C GLY A 129 28.02 -32.78 -16.69
N ARG A 130 27.46 -33.79 -16.05
CA ARG A 130 26.36 -34.61 -16.56
C ARG A 130 25.26 -34.65 -15.51
N VAL A 131 24.04 -34.66 -15.96
CA VAL A 131 22.87 -34.89 -15.11
C VAL A 131 22.05 -36.04 -15.65
N GLY A 132 21.33 -36.69 -14.77
CA GLY A 132 20.51 -37.83 -15.09
C GLY A 132 19.26 -37.51 -15.90
N ARG A 133 18.50 -38.51 -16.19
CA ARG A 133 17.22 -38.49 -16.89
C ARG A 133 16.23 -37.51 -16.22
N ASN A 134 15.45 -36.79 -17.00
CA ASN A 134 14.44 -35.83 -16.57
C ASN A 134 14.96 -34.64 -15.72
N VAL A 135 16.28 -34.51 -15.54
CA VAL A 135 16.84 -33.35 -14.85
C VAL A 135 16.97 -32.20 -15.83
N THR A 136 16.30 -31.10 -15.57
CA THR A 136 16.21 -29.94 -16.44
C THR A 136 16.95 -28.71 -15.89
N ARG A 137 17.82 -28.92 -14.89
CA ARG A 137 18.63 -27.84 -14.28
C ARG A 137 20.05 -28.34 -13.98
N PHE A 138 20.99 -27.41 -14.11
CA PHE A 138 22.38 -27.60 -13.71
C PHE A 138 22.93 -26.33 -13.05
N TYR A 139 23.73 -26.47 -12.02
CA TYR A 139 24.33 -25.37 -11.28
C TYR A 139 25.86 -25.41 -11.53
N ASP A 140 26.34 -24.46 -12.31
CA ASP A 140 27.80 -24.26 -12.47
C ASP A 140 28.29 -23.29 -11.40
N VAL A 141 28.89 -23.85 -10.35
CA VAL A 141 29.41 -23.09 -9.19
C VAL A 141 30.87 -22.65 -9.37
N ASN A 142 31.45 -22.91 -10.53
CA ASN A 142 32.85 -22.62 -10.83
C ASN A 142 33.00 -21.45 -11.84
N ILE A 143 32.16 -20.44 -11.70
CA ILE A 143 32.27 -19.21 -12.52
C ILE A 143 32.90 -18.09 -11.70
N GLN A 144 33.56 -17.16 -12.38
CA GLN A 144 34.16 -15.99 -11.77
C GLN A 144 33.36 -14.74 -12.15
N PRO A 145 33.06 -13.84 -11.17
CA PRO A 145 32.40 -12.57 -11.46
C PRO A 145 33.14 -11.77 -12.54
N GLY A 146 32.38 -11.20 -13.47
CA GLY A 146 32.93 -10.38 -14.55
C GLY A 146 33.44 -11.14 -15.79
N GLU A 147 33.59 -12.47 -15.71
CA GLU A 147 34.00 -13.30 -16.85
C GLU A 147 32.82 -13.69 -17.74
N PHE A 148 33.11 -14.00 -18.99
CA PHE A 148 32.13 -14.35 -20.00
C PHE A 148 32.07 -15.87 -20.17
N TYR A 149 30.89 -16.45 -20.03
CA TYR A 149 30.68 -17.88 -20.18
C TYR A 149 29.62 -18.17 -21.24
N SER A 150 29.85 -19.21 -22.03
CA SER A 150 28.90 -19.73 -23.00
C SER A 150 28.61 -21.18 -22.71
N TYR A 151 27.37 -21.59 -22.85
CA TYR A 151 26.91 -22.93 -22.54
C TYR A 151 26.16 -23.53 -23.72
N LYS A 152 26.30 -24.85 -23.86
CA LYS A 152 25.50 -25.68 -24.75
C LYS A 152 25.29 -27.04 -24.07
N ILE A 153 24.18 -27.69 -24.41
CA ILE A 153 23.77 -28.93 -23.79
C ILE A 153 23.29 -29.88 -24.90
N HIS A 154 23.50 -31.17 -24.71
CA HIS A 154 22.82 -32.19 -25.47
C HIS A 154 22.33 -33.32 -24.58
N ALA A 155 21.28 -34.01 -25.02
CA ALA A 155 20.76 -35.21 -24.40
C ALA A 155 21.50 -36.43 -24.97
N PHE A 156 21.65 -37.47 -24.20
CA PHE A 156 22.30 -38.72 -24.64
C PHE A 156 21.52 -39.93 -24.09
N ASN A 157 21.64 -41.03 -24.83
CA ASN A 157 21.34 -42.41 -24.34
C ASN A 157 22.44 -43.40 -24.83
N ASP A 158 22.21 -44.69 -24.64
CA ASP A 158 23.23 -45.72 -24.95
C ASP A 158 23.53 -45.87 -26.45
N VAL A 159 22.71 -45.29 -27.31
CA VAL A 159 22.79 -45.50 -28.77
C VAL A 159 22.99 -44.19 -29.54
N SER A 160 22.76 -43.01 -28.97
CA SER A 160 22.84 -41.73 -29.66
C SER A 160 23.06 -40.56 -28.73
N GLU A 161 23.54 -39.44 -29.30
CA GLU A 161 23.56 -38.10 -28.72
C GLU A 161 22.70 -37.18 -29.57
N SER A 162 21.96 -36.30 -28.95
CA SER A 162 21.18 -35.30 -29.66
C SER A 162 22.07 -34.24 -30.32
N ARG A 163 21.51 -33.44 -31.20
CA ARG A 163 22.16 -32.19 -31.61
C ARG A 163 22.36 -31.30 -30.41
N MET A 164 23.48 -30.56 -30.40
CA MET A 164 23.71 -29.53 -29.37
C MET A 164 22.61 -28.50 -29.38
N SER A 165 22.20 -28.03 -28.20
CA SER A 165 21.36 -26.85 -28.07
C SER A 165 21.99 -25.63 -28.77
N GLN A 166 21.21 -24.59 -28.98
CA GLN A 166 21.78 -23.28 -29.28
C GLN A 166 22.75 -22.87 -28.17
N VAL A 167 23.83 -22.19 -28.53
CA VAL A 167 24.73 -21.59 -27.55
C VAL A 167 24.05 -20.45 -26.88
N LYS A 168 24.02 -20.47 -25.58
CA LYS A 168 23.64 -19.32 -24.74
C LYS A 168 24.88 -18.82 -24.03
N SER A 169 25.00 -17.51 -24.01
CA SER A 169 26.11 -16.84 -23.36
C SER A 169 25.61 -15.83 -22.37
N ALA A 170 26.29 -15.73 -21.23
CA ALA A 170 26.07 -14.71 -20.26
C ALA A 170 27.43 -14.17 -19.78
N LYS A 171 27.54 -12.89 -19.62
CA LYS A 171 28.59 -12.28 -18.82
C LYS A 171 28.11 -12.33 -17.36
N ALA A 172 29.00 -12.64 -16.44
CA ALA A 172 28.70 -12.49 -15.04
C ALA A 172 28.25 -11.05 -14.79
N ASN A 173 26.98 -10.88 -14.43
CA ASN A 173 26.38 -9.58 -14.25
C ASN A 173 27.02 -8.87 -13.07
N LEU A 174 27.20 -7.56 -13.18
CA LEU A 174 27.48 -6.75 -12.02
C LEU A 174 26.29 -6.82 -11.07
N ARG A 175 26.55 -6.88 -9.78
CA ARG A 175 25.51 -6.96 -8.77
C ARG A 175 25.51 -5.78 -7.83
N LEU A 176 24.41 -5.10 -7.78
CA LEU A 176 24.14 -4.06 -6.79
C LEU A 176 23.02 -4.53 -5.87
N THR A 177 23.28 -4.64 -4.58
CA THR A 177 22.26 -4.89 -3.59
C THR A 177 21.89 -3.59 -2.88
N ILE A 178 20.60 -3.28 -2.89
CA ILE A 178 20.03 -2.18 -2.13
C ILE A 178 19.41 -2.77 -0.86
N LEU A 179 19.94 -2.33 0.29
CA LEU A 179 19.34 -2.55 1.60
C LEU A 179 18.47 -1.35 1.89
N HIS A 180 17.17 -1.55 2.12
CA HIS A 180 16.28 -0.43 2.34
C HIS A 180 15.34 -0.64 3.52
N SER A 181 14.88 0.47 4.08
CA SER A 181 13.79 0.53 5.04
C SER A 181 12.96 1.79 4.78
N ASN A 182 11.81 1.85 5.40
CA ASN A 182 10.89 2.97 5.42
C ASN A 182 10.19 3.02 6.79
N ASP A 183 9.62 4.17 7.13
CA ASP A 183 8.72 4.33 8.27
C ASP A 183 9.30 3.76 9.59
N ALA A 184 10.56 4.13 9.89
CA ALA A 184 11.24 3.65 11.10
C ALA A 184 10.52 4.11 12.38
N GLU A 185 10.15 5.38 12.45
CA GLU A 185 9.27 6.04 13.41
C GLU A 185 9.67 5.87 14.89
N GLN A 186 10.14 4.71 15.31
CA GLN A 186 10.52 4.36 16.67
C GLN A 186 11.88 3.67 16.74
N LEU A 187 12.51 3.66 17.93
CA LEU A 187 13.81 3.05 18.18
C LEU A 187 13.73 1.82 19.09
N MET A 188 12.63 1.66 19.81
CA MET A 188 12.39 0.51 20.69
C MET A 188 11.81 -0.67 19.89
N PRO A 189 12.09 -1.92 20.33
CA PRO A 189 11.47 -3.10 19.73
C PRO A 189 9.97 -3.17 20.04
N GLU A 190 9.21 -3.83 19.16
CA GLU A 190 7.80 -4.06 19.29
C GLU A 190 7.48 -5.54 19.59
N ALA A 191 6.50 -5.77 20.47
CA ALA A 191 6.09 -7.11 20.85
C ALA A 191 5.09 -7.70 19.85
N TYR A 192 5.43 -8.86 19.26
CA TYR A 192 4.54 -9.65 18.41
C TYR A 192 4.46 -11.09 18.93
N GLY A 193 3.28 -11.50 19.35
CA GLY A 193 3.10 -12.83 19.93
C GLY A 193 3.96 -13.06 21.16
N SER A 194 4.92 -13.98 21.11
CA SER A 194 5.83 -14.30 22.20
C SER A 194 7.22 -13.67 22.07
N GLY A 195 7.46 -12.85 21.04
CA GLY A 195 8.77 -12.28 20.73
C GLY A 195 8.74 -10.78 20.48
N ASN A 196 9.90 -10.15 20.60
CA ASN A 196 10.12 -8.78 20.20
C ASN A 196 10.79 -8.74 18.84
N TYR A 197 10.36 -7.81 18.00
CA TYR A 197 10.86 -7.61 16.64
C TYR A 197 11.21 -6.14 16.44
N GLY A 198 12.14 -5.85 15.55
CA GLY A 198 12.60 -4.49 15.34
C GLY A 198 13.50 -4.00 16.47
N GLY A 199 13.50 -2.68 16.70
CA GLY A 199 14.39 -2.00 17.62
C GLY A 199 15.77 -1.68 17.02
N ALA A 200 16.33 -0.55 17.47
CA ALA A 200 17.54 0.00 16.86
C ALA A 200 18.76 -0.95 16.94
N SER A 201 18.93 -1.68 18.04
CA SER A 201 20.10 -2.55 18.23
C SER A 201 20.08 -3.77 17.32
N LEU A 202 18.94 -4.43 17.14
CA LEU A 202 18.77 -5.56 16.23
C LEU A 202 18.82 -5.11 14.77
N PHE A 203 18.20 -3.96 14.46
CA PHE A 203 18.24 -3.40 13.11
C PHE A 203 19.66 -3.08 12.65
N VAL A 204 20.42 -2.40 13.50
CA VAL A 204 21.85 -2.06 13.22
C VAL A 204 22.69 -3.33 13.02
N SER A 205 22.47 -4.35 13.86
CA SER A 205 23.16 -5.65 13.75
C SER A 205 22.83 -6.33 12.40
N THR A 206 21.53 -6.40 12.07
CA THR A 206 21.07 -7.02 10.82
C THR A 206 21.58 -6.26 9.59
N MET A 207 21.59 -4.93 9.61
CA MET A 207 22.16 -4.11 8.53
C MET A 207 23.66 -4.38 8.34
N LYS A 208 24.43 -4.47 9.42
CA LYS A 208 25.86 -4.77 9.37
C LYS A 208 26.12 -6.17 8.81
N GLU A 209 25.33 -7.16 9.24
CA GLU A 209 25.45 -8.54 8.78
C GLU A 209 25.13 -8.67 7.29
N LEU A 210 23.98 -8.15 6.85
CA LEU A 210 23.57 -8.16 5.44
C LEU A 210 24.60 -7.42 4.55
N ARG A 211 25.06 -6.26 4.99
CA ARG A 211 26.12 -5.52 4.25
C ARG A 211 27.41 -6.35 4.13
N SER A 212 27.84 -6.99 5.20
CA SER A 212 29.02 -7.86 5.21
C SER A 212 28.82 -9.06 4.29
N GLU A 213 27.68 -9.71 4.36
CA GLU A 213 27.30 -10.85 3.51
C GLU A 213 27.40 -10.49 2.03
N TYR A 214 26.71 -9.42 1.60
CA TYR A 214 26.69 -9.05 0.18
C TYR A 214 28.05 -8.51 -0.31
N ASN A 215 28.78 -7.78 0.51
CA ASN A 215 30.15 -7.37 0.18
C ASN A 215 31.06 -8.59 0.00
N SER A 216 30.95 -9.62 0.84
CA SER A 216 31.73 -10.85 0.73
C SER A 216 31.42 -11.64 -0.55
N LYS A 217 30.22 -11.48 -1.10
CA LYS A 217 29.77 -12.03 -2.38
C LYS A 217 30.17 -11.17 -3.59
N GLY A 218 30.91 -10.08 -3.37
CA GLY A 218 31.38 -9.18 -4.44
C GLY A 218 30.31 -8.24 -4.98
N HIS A 219 29.19 -8.05 -4.28
CA HIS A 219 28.18 -7.08 -4.67
C HIS A 219 28.63 -5.65 -4.29
N GLY A 220 28.21 -4.65 -5.06
CA GLY A 220 28.10 -3.30 -4.54
C GLY A 220 26.91 -3.25 -3.58
N VAL A 221 27.00 -2.46 -2.52
CA VAL A 221 25.91 -2.33 -1.55
C VAL A 221 25.58 -0.87 -1.33
N LEU A 222 24.30 -0.51 -1.45
CA LEU A 222 23.74 0.78 -1.06
C LEU A 222 22.71 0.57 0.04
N SER A 223 22.63 1.51 0.98
CA SER A 223 21.63 1.50 2.04
C SER A 223 20.79 2.79 1.99
N ILE A 224 19.49 2.63 1.85
CA ILE A 224 18.56 3.74 1.57
C ILE A 224 17.35 3.67 2.50
N SER A 225 17.02 4.79 3.14
CA SER A 225 15.75 4.95 3.87
C SER A 225 14.75 5.71 3.02
N ALA A 226 13.53 5.23 2.94
CA ALA A 226 12.46 5.91 2.20
C ALA A 226 11.64 6.90 3.07
N GLY A 227 12.24 7.46 4.13
CA GLY A 227 11.65 8.53 4.94
C GLY A 227 10.93 8.03 6.20
N ASP A 228 10.37 8.98 6.94
CA ASP A 228 9.73 8.80 8.24
C ASP A 228 10.65 8.07 9.23
N ASN A 229 11.87 8.62 9.38
CA ASN A 229 12.90 8.08 10.27
C ASN A 229 12.68 8.49 11.73
N LEU A 230 11.79 9.42 11.98
CA LEU A 230 11.36 9.83 13.31
C LEU A 230 9.86 10.16 13.28
N MET A 231 9.19 9.94 14.39
CA MET A 231 7.81 10.37 14.62
C MET A 231 7.71 10.95 16.03
N PRO A 232 7.03 12.09 16.22
CA PRO A 232 6.72 12.58 17.55
C PRO A 232 5.90 11.55 18.34
N GLY A 233 6.33 11.29 19.55
CA GLY A 233 5.68 10.34 20.42
C GLY A 233 6.43 10.22 21.72
N LYS A 234 6.17 9.17 22.48
CA LYS A 234 6.81 8.96 23.78
C LYS A 234 8.33 8.80 23.73
N GLU A 235 8.85 8.33 22.61
CA GLU A 235 10.30 8.14 22.43
C GLU A 235 11.03 9.44 22.06
N LEU A 236 10.31 10.41 21.46
CA LEU A 236 10.91 11.64 20.96
C LEU A 236 10.87 12.78 21.96
N SER A 237 12.03 13.27 22.32
CA SER A 237 12.24 14.46 23.17
C SER A 237 13.49 15.21 22.71
N SER A 238 13.77 16.36 23.28
CA SER A 238 15.04 17.07 23.02
C SER A 238 16.28 16.27 23.39
N SER A 239 16.19 15.34 24.33
CA SER A 239 17.29 14.47 24.76
C SER A 239 17.45 13.22 23.88
N THR A 240 16.37 12.71 23.32
CA THR A 240 16.36 11.50 22.49
C THR A 240 16.42 11.77 20.98
N LEU A 241 16.05 12.96 20.52
CA LEU A 241 16.12 13.35 19.10
C LEU A 241 17.49 13.05 18.44
N PRO A 242 18.65 13.31 19.08
CA PRO A 242 19.94 12.96 18.48
C PRO A 242 20.14 11.45 18.29
N LEU A 243 19.41 10.61 19.02
CA LEU A 243 19.53 9.15 18.94
C LEU A 243 18.92 8.61 17.64
N TYR A 244 17.91 9.28 17.08
CA TYR A 244 17.36 8.95 15.76
C TYR A 244 18.40 9.19 14.64
N SER A 245 19.16 10.28 14.75
CA SER A 245 20.27 10.53 13.82
C SER A 245 21.41 9.52 13.99
N LEU A 246 21.71 9.17 15.24
CA LEU A 246 22.77 8.21 15.58
C LEU A 246 22.41 6.79 15.09
N TYR A 247 21.13 6.41 15.19
CA TYR A 247 20.63 5.16 14.62
C TYR A 247 20.92 5.08 13.12
N MET A 248 20.58 6.13 12.35
CA MET A 248 20.82 6.16 10.91
C MET A 248 22.32 6.02 10.58
N ASP A 249 23.14 6.68 11.36
CA ASP A 249 24.62 6.60 11.21
C ASP A 249 25.15 5.20 11.51
N GLN A 250 24.68 4.55 12.56
CA GLN A 250 25.14 3.21 12.95
C GLN A 250 24.59 2.12 12.02
N ALA A 251 23.37 2.28 11.50
CA ALA A 251 22.80 1.42 10.46
C ALA A 251 23.52 1.60 9.12
N GLY A 252 24.20 2.75 8.94
CA GLY A 252 25.01 3.03 7.77
C GLY A 252 24.21 3.40 6.53
N PHE A 253 23.16 4.18 6.67
CA PHE A 253 22.42 4.70 5.51
C PHE A 253 23.28 5.67 4.71
N ASP A 254 23.25 5.49 3.38
CA ASP A 254 23.93 6.37 2.43
C ASP A 254 23.00 7.55 2.03
N PHE A 255 21.70 7.26 1.85
CA PHE A 255 20.68 8.21 1.45
C PHE A 255 19.39 8.00 2.24
N ALA A 256 18.61 9.08 2.37
CA ALA A 256 17.28 9.01 2.95
C ALA A 256 16.32 9.96 2.21
N ALA A 257 15.11 9.53 1.90
CA ALA A 257 14.03 10.45 1.54
C ALA A 257 13.61 11.27 2.77
N ILE A 258 12.97 12.41 2.54
CA ILE A 258 12.30 13.18 3.59
C ILE A 258 10.81 12.82 3.52
N GLY A 259 10.28 12.20 4.57
CA GLY A 259 8.87 11.87 4.71
C GLY A 259 8.06 12.98 5.37
N ASN A 260 6.83 12.68 5.75
CA ASN A 260 5.95 13.65 6.40
C ASN A 260 6.21 13.75 7.92
N HIS A 261 6.52 12.65 8.58
CA HIS A 261 6.74 12.65 10.03
C HIS A 261 8.03 13.38 10.44
N GLU A 262 8.98 13.58 9.53
CA GLU A 262 10.09 14.48 9.78
C GLU A 262 9.63 15.89 10.16
N PHE A 263 8.44 16.34 9.70
CA PHE A 263 7.91 17.69 9.95
C PHE A 263 6.85 17.78 11.05
N ASP A 264 6.43 16.70 11.68
CA ASP A 264 5.36 16.74 12.69
C ASP A 264 5.69 17.62 13.89
N ALA A 265 6.96 17.59 14.33
CA ALA A 265 7.46 18.48 15.38
C ALA A 265 8.01 19.82 14.85
N GLY A 266 7.66 20.17 13.62
CA GLY A 266 8.04 21.39 12.94
C GLY A 266 9.44 21.40 12.31
N PRO A 267 9.72 22.35 11.41
CA PRO A 267 10.92 22.38 10.59
C PRO A 267 12.22 22.60 11.38
N ASP A 268 12.19 23.20 12.57
CA ASP A 268 13.37 23.32 13.44
C ASP A 268 13.83 21.98 13.97
N THR A 269 12.89 21.10 14.34
CA THR A 269 13.19 19.72 14.74
C THR A 269 13.75 18.93 13.57
N THR A 270 13.14 19.03 12.39
CA THR A 270 13.65 18.44 11.14
C THR A 270 15.09 18.89 10.86
N ALA A 271 15.35 20.19 10.96
CA ALA A 271 16.70 20.73 10.75
C ALA A 271 17.71 20.19 11.76
N THR A 272 17.32 20.06 13.03
CA THR A 272 18.18 19.53 14.10
C THR A 272 18.48 18.04 13.85
N PHE A 273 17.48 17.25 13.51
CA PHE A 273 17.61 15.84 13.15
C PHE A 273 18.57 15.65 11.98
N ILE A 274 18.30 16.27 10.82
CA ILE A 274 19.11 16.15 9.60
C ILE A 274 20.55 16.61 9.83
N LYS A 275 20.73 17.70 10.57
CA LYS A 275 22.07 18.23 10.91
C LYS A 275 22.87 17.27 11.78
N SER A 276 22.22 16.55 12.67
CA SER A 276 22.87 15.62 13.62
C SER A 276 23.27 14.31 12.97
N ALA A 277 22.58 13.87 11.92
CA ALA A 277 22.95 12.70 11.14
C ALA A 277 24.23 12.97 10.32
N LYS A 278 25.24 12.13 10.49
CA LYS A 278 26.58 12.34 9.89
C LYS A 278 26.63 11.88 8.43
N TYR A 279 26.10 10.68 8.16
CA TYR A 279 26.37 10.00 6.88
C TYR A 279 25.27 10.24 5.82
N PRO A 280 23.98 10.02 6.07
CA PRO A 280 23.00 10.06 4.98
C PRO A 280 22.88 11.46 4.36
N THR A 281 22.78 11.50 3.03
CA THR A 281 22.26 12.67 2.33
C THR A 281 20.73 12.54 2.25
N PHE A 282 20.00 13.58 2.69
CA PHE A 282 18.57 13.62 2.64
C PHE A 282 18.07 14.16 1.30
N LEU A 283 17.03 13.56 0.73
CA LEU A 283 16.60 13.83 -0.64
C LEU A 283 15.12 14.18 -0.73
N SER A 284 14.82 15.27 -1.45
CA SER A 284 13.47 15.60 -1.92
C SER A 284 13.53 16.57 -3.09
N ALA A 285 13.00 16.19 -4.25
CA ALA A 285 13.00 17.02 -5.46
C ALA A 285 11.94 18.12 -5.44
N ASN A 286 10.89 17.97 -4.63
CA ASN A 286 9.70 18.79 -4.64
C ASN A 286 9.50 19.66 -3.37
N LEU A 287 10.48 19.72 -2.46
CA LEU A 287 10.44 20.63 -1.31
C LEU A 287 11.26 21.91 -1.58
N ASP A 288 10.74 23.06 -1.12
CA ASP A 288 11.43 24.33 -1.11
C ASP A 288 11.68 24.79 0.33
N PHE A 289 12.96 24.85 0.69
CA PHE A 289 13.44 25.23 2.02
C PHE A 289 13.80 26.71 2.14
N SER A 290 13.67 27.50 1.09
CA SER A 290 14.19 28.87 1.01
C SER A 290 13.66 29.82 2.11
N ALA A 291 12.42 29.55 2.57
CA ALA A 291 11.78 30.34 3.63
C ALA A 291 12.20 29.93 5.06
N HIS A 292 12.89 28.79 5.22
CA HIS A 292 13.33 28.29 6.53
C HIS A 292 14.86 28.20 6.59
N LYS A 293 15.49 29.20 7.19
CA LYS A 293 16.96 29.36 7.14
C LYS A 293 17.74 28.12 7.57
N PRO A 294 17.46 27.41 8.69
CA PRO A 294 18.24 26.24 9.09
C PRO A 294 18.21 25.10 8.04
N LEU A 295 17.05 24.79 7.46
CA LEU A 295 16.93 23.78 6.41
C LEU A 295 17.55 24.25 5.09
N ASN A 296 17.41 25.53 4.75
CA ASN A 296 18.03 26.10 3.57
C ASN A 296 19.57 26.10 3.66
N ASP A 297 20.14 26.28 4.83
CA ASP A 297 21.59 26.17 5.05
C ASP A 297 22.04 24.70 4.82
N LEU A 298 21.26 23.70 5.27
CA LEU A 298 21.52 22.28 5.01
C LEU A 298 21.38 21.93 3.52
N PHE A 299 20.40 22.50 2.84
CA PHE A 299 20.25 22.36 1.41
C PHE A 299 21.42 22.99 0.64
N THR A 300 21.84 24.18 1.02
CA THR A 300 22.96 24.88 0.40
C THR A 300 24.31 24.15 0.62
N SER A 301 24.46 23.48 1.76
CA SER A 301 25.67 22.68 2.06
C SER A 301 25.69 21.29 1.40
N GLY A 302 24.58 20.88 0.77
CA GLY A 302 24.42 19.55 0.15
C GLY A 302 24.07 18.43 1.12
N LYS A 303 23.77 18.72 2.39
CA LYS A 303 23.25 17.73 3.34
C LYS A 303 21.81 17.34 3.01
N ILE A 304 21.05 18.29 2.46
CA ILE A 304 19.78 18.05 1.77
C ILE A 304 20.01 18.33 0.28
N ALA A 305 19.48 17.51 -0.60
CA ALA A 305 19.54 17.71 -2.04
C ALA A 305 18.23 17.26 -2.71
N LYS A 306 18.03 17.66 -3.97
CA LYS A 306 16.92 17.16 -4.80
C LYS A 306 17.19 15.75 -5.28
N SER A 307 18.44 15.54 -5.68
CA SER A 307 18.99 14.27 -6.16
C SER A 307 20.48 14.20 -5.83
N ALA A 308 21.04 13.03 -5.89
CA ALA A 308 22.47 12.80 -5.68
C ALA A 308 23.03 11.75 -6.64
N THR A 309 24.35 11.70 -6.78
CA THR A 309 25.04 10.60 -7.45
C THR A 309 26.04 9.95 -6.51
N THR A 310 26.22 8.64 -6.65
CA THR A 310 27.27 7.90 -5.97
C THR A 310 27.93 6.93 -6.94
N ASP A 311 29.23 6.69 -6.74
CA ASP A 311 29.97 5.72 -7.50
C ASP A 311 30.03 4.40 -6.70
N VAL A 312 29.49 3.34 -7.28
CA VAL A 312 29.47 1.99 -6.67
C VAL A 312 30.40 1.10 -7.46
N THR A 313 31.43 0.55 -6.81
CA THR A 313 32.34 -0.39 -7.46
C THR A 313 31.85 -1.82 -7.26
N VAL A 314 31.66 -2.53 -8.36
CA VAL A 314 31.16 -3.91 -8.42
C VAL A 314 32.05 -4.70 -9.38
N GLY A 315 32.66 -5.79 -8.92
CA GLY A 315 33.48 -6.63 -9.79
C GLY A 315 34.59 -5.86 -10.54
N GLY A 316 35.17 -4.83 -9.92
CA GLY A 316 36.18 -3.96 -10.54
C GLY A 316 35.63 -2.92 -11.52
N THR A 317 34.33 -2.86 -11.75
CA THR A 317 33.65 -1.84 -12.57
C THR A 317 33.00 -0.80 -11.66
N THR A 318 33.24 0.48 -11.91
CA THR A 318 32.56 1.57 -11.20
C THR A 318 31.33 2.01 -11.97
N LEU A 319 30.17 1.93 -11.31
CA LEU A 319 28.88 2.38 -11.82
C LEU A 319 28.50 3.69 -11.14
N LYS A 320 28.17 4.70 -11.91
CA LYS A 320 27.53 5.92 -11.40
C LYS A 320 26.04 5.69 -11.23
N VAL A 321 25.56 5.69 -10.00
CA VAL A 321 24.15 5.53 -9.63
C VAL A 321 23.58 6.91 -9.27
N GLY A 322 22.43 7.25 -9.86
CA GLY A 322 21.65 8.43 -9.51
C GLY A 322 20.54 8.07 -8.56
N ILE A 323 20.30 8.91 -7.55
CA ILE A 323 19.24 8.76 -6.57
C ILE A 323 18.41 10.06 -6.56
N VAL A 324 17.12 9.96 -6.73
CA VAL A 324 16.17 11.09 -6.69
C VAL A 324 15.25 10.91 -5.50
N GLY A 325 15.03 11.95 -4.70
CA GLY A 325 14.06 11.94 -3.61
C GLY A 325 12.71 12.53 -4.02
N ALA A 326 11.61 12.06 -3.43
CA ALA A 326 10.30 12.67 -3.56
C ALA A 326 9.52 12.60 -2.24
N THR A 327 8.80 13.68 -1.91
CA THR A 327 7.95 13.78 -0.72
C THR A 327 6.50 13.95 -1.15
N THR A 328 5.56 13.43 -0.36
CA THR A 328 4.13 13.52 -0.65
C THR A 328 3.66 14.94 -0.92
N LYS A 329 2.86 15.10 -1.96
CA LYS A 329 2.19 16.38 -2.28
C LYS A 329 1.22 16.85 -1.19
N ASN A 330 0.80 15.92 -0.32
CA ASN A 330 -0.14 16.18 0.76
C ASN A 330 0.54 16.66 2.06
N LEU A 331 1.86 16.88 2.05
CA LEU A 331 2.66 17.21 3.24
C LEU A 331 2.05 18.32 4.11
N SER A 332 1.58 19.40 3.50
CA SER A 332 0.96 20.53 4.22
C SER A 332 -0.37 20.19 4.90
N PHE A 333 -1.01 19.07 4.50
CA PHE A 333 -2.30 18.64 5.06
C PHE A 333 -2.15 17.57 6.15
N ILE A 334 -1.01 16.86 6.15
CA ILE A 334 -0.81 15.71 7.03
C ILE A 334 0.32 15.92 8.06
N SER A 335 1.06 17.04 7.96
CA SER A 335 2.15 17.39 8.87
C SER A 335 2.30 18.92 9.05
N SER A 336 3.36 19.37 9.71
CA SER A 336 3.60 20.76 10.10
C SER A 336 4.86 21.36 9.44
N PRO A 337 4.98 21.39 8.09
CA PRO A 337 6.20 21.81 7.39
C PRO A 337 6.42 23.33 7.35
N SER A 338 5.39 24.17 7.61
CA SER A 338 5.48 25.63 7.42
C SER A 338 6.68 26.23 8.16
N PRO A 339 7.49 27.11 7.50
CA PRO A 339 7.27 27.76 6.21
C PRO A 339 7.87 27.02 4.99
N VAL A 340 8.30 25.76 5.13
CA VAL A 340 8.71 24.93 3.99
C VAL A 340 7.50 24.66 3.11
N THR A 341 7.65 24.77 1.79
CA THR A 341 6.57 24.50 0.84
C THR A 341 6.83 23.25 0.02
N VAL A 342 5.75 22.59 -0.40
CA VAL A 342 5.78 21.40 -1.26
C VAL A 342 5.22 21.75 -2.63
N ASP A 343 5.95 21.37 -3.69
CA ASP A 343 5.43 21.45 -5.04
C ASP A 343 4.58 20.21 -5.32
N ILE A 344 3.32 20.42 -5.68
CA ILE A 344 2.35 19.33 -5.92
C ILE A 344 2.56 18.60 -7.26
N ASP A 345 3.29 19.20 -8.20
CA ASP A 345 3.69 18.59 -9.46
C ASP A 345 4.94 17.72 -9.27
N VAL A 346 4.79 16.64 -8.51
CA VAL A 346 5.87 15.72 -8.18
C VAL A 346 6.49 15.11 -9.43
N ALA A 347 5.68 14.75 -10.42
CA ALA A 347 6.14 14.12 -11.66
C ALA A 347 7.15 15.00 -12.41
N SER A 348 6.82 16.27 -12.61
CA SER A 348 7.70 17.23 -13.30
C SER A 348 9.02 17.45 -12.54
N LYS A 349 8.96 17.54 -11.19
CA LYS A 349 10.16 17.73 -10.38
C LYS A 349 11.08 16.50 -10.41
N VAL A 350 10.53 15.32 -10.25
CA VAL A 350 11.27 14.06 -10.33
C VAL A 350 11.86 13.88 -11.73
N GLN A 351 11.08 14.08 -12.81
CA GLN A 351 11.57 13.93 -14.19
C GLN A 351 12.75 14.87 -14.48
N SER A 352 12.66 16.12 -14.03
CA SER A 352 13.75 17.10 -14.21
C SER A 352 15.07 16.61 -13.58
N GLU A 353 15.02 15.99 -12.40
CA GLU A 353 16.19 15.44 -11.73
C GLU A 353 16.70 14.17 -12.43
N VAL A 354 15.79 13.27 -12.87
CA VAL A 354 16.13 12.06 -13.66
C VAL A 354 16.88 12.45 -14.93
N ASP A 355 16.38 13.44 -15.67
CA ASP A 355 17.01 13.94 -16.90
C ASP A 355 18.39 14.52 -16.62
N SER A 356 18.53 15.30 -15.54
CA SER A 356 19.80 15.86 -15.09
C SER A 356 20.82 14.79 -14.72
N LEU A 357 20.42 13.78 -13.94
CA LEU A 357 21.29 12.68 -13.54
C LEU A 357 21.75 11.85 -14.76
N THR A 358 20.84 11.58 -15.68
CA THR A 358 21.13 10.86 -16.93
C THR A 358 22.13 11.64 -17.78
N ALA A 359 21.91 12.94 -17.96
CA ALA A 359 22.82 13.83 -18.67
C ALA A 359 24.23 13.89 -18.04
N ASN A 360 24.29 13.75 -16.70
CA ASN A 360 25.53 13.69 -15.93
C ASN A 360 26.16 12.28 -15.87
N GLY A 361 25.64 11.34 -16.64
CA GLY A 361 26.22 10.01 -16.86
C GLY A 361 25.85 8.95 -15.84
N ALA A 362 24.81 9.16 -15.03
CA ALA A 362 24.24 8.09 -14.22
C ALA A 362 23.75 6.95 -15.12
N LYS A 363 24.02 5.71 -14.72
CA LYS A 363 23.72 4.50 -15.47
C LYS A 363 22.54 3.73 -14.90
N LEU A 364 22.22 3.98 -13.66
CA LEU A 364 21.09 3.43 -12.93
C LEU A 364 20.47 4.58 -12.15
N ILE A 365 19.14 4.73 -12.24
CA ILE A 365 18.40 5.77 -11.53
C ILE A 365 17.44 5.11 -10.54
N ILE A 366 17.61 5.44 -9.26
CA ILE A 366 16.76 5.00 -8.15
C ILE A 366 15.90 6.18 -7.71
N LEU A 367 14.59 6.03 -7.76
CA LEU A 367 13.66 6.93 -7.10
C LEU A 367 13.41 6.42 -5.68
N VAL A 368 13.73 7.24 -4.68
CA VAL A 368 13.35 7.00 -3.30
C VAL A 368 12.26 8.00 -2.93
N SER A 369 11.07 7.49 -2.64
CA SER A 369 9.89 8.33 -2.47
C SER A 369 9.12 8.02 -1.20
N HIS A 370 8.43 9.04 -0.70
CA HIS A 370 7.56 8.95 0.46
C HIS A 370 6.23 9.61 0.12
N LEU A 371 5.32 8.86 -0.56
CA LEU A 371 4.08 9.39 -1.13
C LEU A 371 2.80 8.94 -0.40
N GLN A 372 2.87 8.14 0.64
CA GLN A 372 1.78 7.61 1.48
C GLN A 372 1.20 6.27 1.04
N GLY A 373 1.73 5.63 0.01
CA GLY A 373 1.33 4.28 -0.36
C GLY A 373 1.80 3.87 -1.74
N ILE A 374 2.21 2.62 -1.88
CA ILE A 374 2.84 2.06 -3.10
C ILE A 374 2.03 2.29 -4.39
N SER A 375 0.71 2.43 -4.28
CA SER A 375 -0.15 2.75 -5.42
C SER A 375 0.09 4.14 -5.98
N GLU A 376 0.55 5.09 -5.16
CA GLU A 376 0.90 6.45 -5.61
C GLU A 376 2.20 6.42 -6.42
N GLU A 377 3.21 5.64 -6.00
CA GLU A 377 4.45 5.44 -6.77
C GLU A 377 4.19 4.75 -8.11
N ILE A 378 3.36 3.71 -8.12
CA ILE A 378 2.97 3.02 -9.35
C ILE A 378 2.24 3.99 -10.30
N SER A 379 1.38 4.85 -9.77
CA SER A 379 0.71 5.89 -10.56
C SER A 379 1.72 6.92 -11.09
N LEU A 380 2.62 7.41 -10.23
CA LEU A 380 3.66 8.39 -10.62
C LEU A 380 4.54 7.86 -11.76
N LEU A 381 4.89 6.58 -11.76
CA LEU A 381 5.69 5.98 -12.83
C LEU A 381 5.07 6.14 -14.22
N THR A 382 3.74 6.16 -14.32
CA THR A 382 3.06 6.35 -15.62
C THR A 382 3.35 7.70 -16.28
N GLU A 383 3.86 8.66 -15.51
CA GLU A 383 4.22 10.00 -15.95
C GLU A 383 5.74 10.17 -16.17
N LEU A 384 6.56 9.21 -15.71
CA LEU A 384 8.02 9.28 -15.70
C LEU A 384 8.66 8.40 -16.78
N THR A 385 9.90 8.73 -17.13
CA THR A 385 10.79 7.89 -17.94
C THR A 385 12.19 7.90 -17.35
N GLY A 386 12.94 6.81 -17.54
CA GLY A 386 14.35 6.75 -17.15
C GLY A 386 14.61 6.41 -15.69
N VAL A 387 13.58 6.09 -14.91
CA VAL A 387 13.71 5.46 -13.59
C VAL A 387 13.91 3.96 -13.79
N ASP A 388 14.79 3.34 -13.00
CA ASP A 388 15.09 1.91 -13.06
C ASP A 388 14.54 1.13 -11.87
N VAL A 389 14.44 1.79 -10.70
CA VAL A 389 13.98 1.19 -9.44
C VAL A 389 13.25 2.25 -8.62
N VAL A 390 12.21 1.86 -7.90
CA VAL A 390 11.53 2.69 -6.89
C VAL A 390 11.60 2.04 -5.52
N ILE A 391 12.00 2.83 -4.52
CA ILE A 391 11.90 2.48 -3.10
C ILE A 391 10.82 3.38 -2.50
N SER A 392 9.72 2.78 -2.08
CA SER A 392 8.52 3.46 -1.58
C SER A 392 8.46 3.46 -0.06
N GLY A 393 7.98 4.56 0.52
CA GLY A 393 7.68 4.74 1.94
C GLY A 393 6.33 5.42 2.17
N GLY A 394 5.90 5.49 3.43
CA GLY A 394 4.69 6.18 3.88
C GLY A 394 3.42 5.34 3.90
N GLY A 395 3.50 4.04 3.61
CA GLY A 395 2.32 3.20 3.52
C GLY A 395 2.33 1.97 4.44
N ASP A 396 3.43 1.67 5.10
CA ASP A 396 3.65 0.45 5.91
C ASP A 396 3.31 -0.85 5.17
N ASN A 397 3.30 -0.82 3.82
CA ASN A 397 2.94 -1.97 3.01
C ASN A 397 4.03 -3.05 3.07
N LEU A 398 3.69 -4.25 3.50
CA LEU A 398 4.60 -5.38 3.49
C LEU A 398 4.54 -6.13 2.16
N LEU A 399 5.61 -6.06 1.37
CA LEU A 399 5.77 -6.89 0.18
C LEU A 399 6.64 -8.09 0.49
N ALA A 400 6.22 -9.28 0.04
CA ALA A 400 6.98 -10.50 0.22
C ALA A 400 6.63 -11.56 -0.82
N ASN A 401 7.56 -12.47 -1.07
CA ASN A 401 7.32 -13.65 -1.89
C ASN A 401 6.84 -14.83 -1.03
N TYR A 402 6.27 -15.83 -1.65
CA TYR A 402 5.74 -17.01 -0.94
C TYR A 402 6.78 -17.72 -0.05
N SER A 403 8.06 -17.67 -0.42
CA SER A 403 9.16 -18.29 0.33
C SER A 403 9.71 -17.43 1.48
N ASP A 404 9.31 -16.15 1.57
CA ASP A 404 9.85 -15.27 2.59
C ASP A 404 9.22 -15.56 3.96
N ILE A 405 10.02 -15.47 5.01
CA ILE A 405 9.57 -15.74 6.37
C ILE A 405 9.16 -14.42 7.01
N LEU A 406 7.87 -14.29 7.33
CA LEU A 406 7.30 -13.10 7.93
C LEU A 406 7.22 -13.20 9.46
N ILE A 407 7.03 -12.07 10.12
CA ILE A 407 6.71 -12.00 11.54
C ILE A 407 5.36 -12.70 11.78
N PRO A 408 5.21 -13.54 12.81
CA PRO A 408 3.98 -14.27 13.06
C PRO A 408 2.75 -13.39 13.10
N GLY A 409 1.74 -13.71 12.30
CA GLY A 409 0.49 -12.96 12.19
C GLY A 409 0.48 -11.86 11.14
N GLN A 410 1.62 -11.56 10.52
CA GLN A 410 1.66 -10.65 9.37
C GLN A 410 1.44 -11.39 8.04
N THR A 411 0.92 -10.67 7.07
CA THR A 411 0.65 -11.16 5.71
C THR A 411 1.17 -10.15 4.70
N ALA A 412 1.72 -10.64 3.60
CA ALA A 412 2.14 -9.78 2.50
C ALA A 412 0.93 -9.18 1.76
N GLU A 413 1.02 -7.92 1.40
CA GLU A 413 0.03 -7.20 0.58
C GLU A 413 0.27 -7.39 -0.92
N GLY A 414 1.44 -7.85 -1.30
CA GLY A 414 1.82 -8.12 -2.68
C GLY A 414 3.17 -8.82 -2.81
N PRO A 415 3.57 -9.20 -4.03
CA PRO A 415 4.88 -9.80 -4.30
C PRO A 415 6.00 -8.76 -4.13
N TYR A 416 7.20 -9.22 -3.78
CA TYR A 416 8.39 -8.40 -3.72
C TYR A 416 9.33 -8.69 -4.92
N PRO A 417 9.59 -7.68 -5.80
CA PRO A 417 8.95 -6.37 -5.90
C PRO A 417 7.56 -6.42 -6.55
N MET A 418 6.75 -5.40 -6.36
CA MET A 418 5.66 -5.07 -7.28
C MET A 418 6.22 -4.43 -8.55
N LEU A 419 5.43 -4.46 -9.62
CA LEU A 419 5.85 -3.89 -10.90
C LEU A 419 4.98 -2.68 -11.26
N GLY A 420 5.61 -1.54 -11.44
CA GLY A 420 5.01 -0.39 -12.09
C GLY A 420 5.39 -0.34 -13.57
N THR A 421 4.62 0.38 -14.38
CA THR A 421 4.93 0.61 -15.80
C THR A 421 5.22 2.08 -16.00
N ASP A 422 6.38 2.40 -16.57
CA ASP A 422 6.74 3.79 -16.87
C ASP A 422 6.03 4.30 -18.14
N LYS A 423 6.13 5.59 -18.39
CA LYS A 423 5.52 6.25 -19.57
C LYS A 423 5.98 5.67 -20.90
N SER A 424 7.13 5.00 -20.95
CA SER A 424 7.64 4.34 -22.16
C SER A 424 7.15 2.88 -22.31
N GLY A 425 6.47 2.33 -21.30
CA GLY A 425 6.02 0.94 -21.26
C GLY A 425 7.02 -0.01 -20.60
N LYS A 426 8.13 0.49 -20.00
CA LYS A 426 9.12 -0.32 -19.30
C LYS A 426 8.58 -0.73 -17.93
N GLN A 427 8.78 -1.98 -17.54
CA GLN A 427 8.45 -2.49 -16.20
C GLN A 427 9.54 -2.08 -15.20
N ILE A 428 9.13 -1.45 -14.12
CA ILE A 428 10.00 -0.92 -13.07
C ILE A 428 9.70 -1.65 -11.76
N PRO A 429 10.69 -2.26 -11.09
CA PRO A 429 10.51 -2.83 -9.76
C PRO A 429 10.27 -1.72 -8.72
N VAL A 430 9.21 -1.89 -7.94
CA VAL A 430 8.81 -1.03 -6.81
C VAL A 430 8.86 -1.86 -5.54
N VAL A 431 9.63 -1.42 -4.55
CA VAL A 431 9.84 -2.14 -3.29
C VAL A 431 9.52 -1.29 -2.08
N THR A 432 8.98 -1.93 -1.06
CA THR A 432 8.76 -1.38 0.28
C THR A 432 8.74 -2.52 1.29
N VAL A 433 8.82 -2.21 2.57
CA VAL A 433 8.66 -3.16 3.69
C VAL A 433 7.76 -2.55 4.76
N ASP A 434 7.29 -3.34 5.71
CA ASP A 434 6.59 -2.84 6.90
C ASP A 434 7.54 -2.02 7.79
N GLY A 435 7.03 -0.95 8.39
CA GLY A 435 7.76 0.04 9.17
C GLY A 435 8.27 -0.44 10.53
N GLN A 436 8.57 0.52 11.43
CA GLN A 436 8.97 0.33 12.84
C GLN A 436 10.19 -0.58 13.03
N LEU A 437 11.16 -0.47 12.12
CA LEU A 437 12.41 -1.26 12.12
C LEU A 437 12.23 -2.78 12.06
N LYS A 438 11.03 -3.27 11.74
CA LYS A 438 10.68 -4.72 11.75
C LYS A 438 11.31 -5.51 10.63
N TYR A 439 11.59 -4.84 9.49
CA TYR A 439 12.17 -5.47 8.30
C TYR A 439 13.23 -4.59 7.63
N ILE A 440 14.15 -5.27 6.95
CA ILE A 440 15.07 -4.68 6.00
C ILE A 440 14.77 -5.30 4.63
N GLY A 441 14.39 -4.47 3.67
CA GLY A 441 14.24 -4.92 2.30
C GLY A 441 15.59 -5.15 1.64
N ARG A 442 15.72 -6.24 0.89
CA ARG A 442 16.93 -6.60 0.14
C ARG A 442 16.57 -6.71 -1.33
N LEU A 443 17.01 -5.77 -2.14
CA LEU A 443 16.82 -5.82 -3.58
C LEU A 443 18.17 -5.96 -4.27
N THR A 444 18.44 -7.10 -4.85
CA THR A 444 19.65 -7.33 -5.67
C THR A 444 19.32 -7.12 -7.13
N LEU A 445 20.03 -6.21 -7.76
CA LEU A 445 19.93 -5.88 -9.17
C LEU A 445 21.07 -6.56 -9.92
N ASN A 446 20.74 -7.30 -10.96
CA ASN A 446 21.72 -7.84 -11.90
C ASN A 446 21.84 -6.86 -13.07
N LEU A 447 23.03 -6.33 -13.28
CA LEU A 447 23.30 -5.26 -14.24
C LEU A 447 24.30 -5.73 -15.31
N THR A 448 24.14 -5.25 -16.53
CA THR A 448 25.18 -5.38 -17.55
C THR A 448 26.44 -4.62 -17.14
N ALA A 449 27.56 -4.84 -17.83
CA ALA A 449 28.79 -4.06 -17.62
C ALA A 449 28.59 -2.55 -17.86
N ASN A 450 27.55 -2.16 -18.59
CA ASN A 450 27.19 -0.76 -18.85
C ASN A 450 26.26 -0.16 -17.81
N GLY A 451 25.75 -0.99 -16.87
CA GLY A 451 24.80 -0.60 -15.84
C GLY A 451 23.32 -0.80 -16.19
N ASP A 452 23.02 -1.39 -17.37
CA ASP A 452 21.62 -1.66 -17.73
C ASP A 452 21.05 -2.77 -16.84
N LEU A 453 19.83 -2.59 -16.34
CA LEU A 453 19.13 -3.55 -15.49
C LEU A 453 18.68 -4.77 -16.32
N VAL A 454 19.13 -5.96 -15.92
CA VAL A 454 18.82 -7.25 -16.59
C VAL A 454 17.73 -8.01 -15.83
N SER A 455 17.88 -8.10 -14.53
CA SER A 455 16.94 -8.80 -13.65
C SER A 455 17.12 -8.35 -12.21
N TRP A 456 16.23 -8.79 -11.36
CA TRP A 456 16.26 -8.49 -9.92
C TRP A 456 15.81 -9.71 -9.12
N SER A 457 16.20 -9.72 -7.85
CA SER A 457 15.75 -10.68 -6.85
C SER A 457 15.80 -10.04 -5.46
N GLY A 458 15.04 -10.57 -4.51
CA GLY A 458 15.08 -10.07 -3.15
C GLY A 458 13.84 -10.42 -2.37
N GLY A 459 13.72 -9.79 -1.21
CA GLY A 459 12.59 -9.96 -0.28
C GLY A 459 12.86 -9.23 1.03
N PRO A 460 11.89 -9.17 1.93
CA PRO A 460 12.04 -8.62 3.26
C PRO A 460 12.88 -9.56 4.14
N ASN A 461 13.75 -8.99 4.95
CA ASN A 461 14.48 -9.69 5.99
C ASN A 461 13.96 -9.24 7.34
N ARG A 462 13.42 -10.17 8.14
CA ARG A 462 12.95 -9.85 9.49
C ARG A 462 14.09 -9.39 10.37
N VAL A 463 13.81 -8.39 11.19
CA VAL A 463 14.71 -7.95 12.26
C VAL A 463 14.29 -8.65 13.55
N VAL A 464 15.02 -9.67 13.94
CA VAL A 464 14.66 -10.57 15.03
C VAL A 464 15.88 -11.04 15.82
N ASP A 465 15.70 -11.24 17.13
CA ASP A 465 16.73 -11.74 18.03
C ASP A 465 17.06 -13.23 17.74
N SER A 466 18.34 -13.60 17.83
CA SER A 466 18.81 -14.99 17.66
C SER A 466 18.21 -15.97 18.67
N GLY A 467 17.79 -15.51 19.84
CA GLY A 467 17.09 -16.29 20.84
C GLY A 467 15.65 -16.67 20.44
N ILE A 468 15.04 -15.92 19.49
CA ILE A 468 13.71 -16.19 18.93
C ILE A 468 13.82 -17.04 17.66
N ASP A 469 14.75 -16.69 16.77
CA ASP A 469 15.03 -17.42 15.55
C ASP A 469 16.52 -17.71 15.42
N GLN A 470 16.94 -18.89 15.86
CA GLN A 470 18.34 -19.30 15.85
C GLN A 470 18.98 -19.42 14.45
N TYR A 471 18.17 -19.43 13.38
CA TYR A 471 18.66 -19.61 12.01
C TYR A 471 18.72 -18.31 11.22
N HIS A 472 17.90 -17.30 11.58
CA HIS A 472 17.77 -16.07 10.82
C HIS A 472 17.79 -14.82 11.71
N GLY A 473 17.86 -15.01 13.02
CA GLY A 473 17.98 -13.91 13.99
C GLY A 473 19.45 -13.52 14.22
N VAL A 474 19.62 -12.32 14.72
CA VAL A 474 20.92 -11.75 15.08
C VAL A 474 20.98 -11.41 16.57
N ASP A 475 22.18 -11.35 17.13
CA ASP A 475 22.35 -10.77 18.46
C ASP A 475 22.30 -9.25 18.37
N PRO A 476 21.75 -8.54 19.37
CA PRO A 476 21.74 -7.08 19.38
C PRO A 476 23.13 -6.48 19.25
N ASP A 477 23.30 -5.46 18.44
CA ASP A 477 24.54 -4.67 18.41
C ASP A 477 24.71 -3.95 19.75
N GLN A 478 25.74 -4.33 20.50
CA GLN A 478 25.95 -3.83 21.86
C GLN A 478 26.16 -2.31 21.92
N ILE A 479 26.79 -1.73 20.90
CA ILE A 479 27.02 -0.28 20.84
C ILE A 479 25.69 0.44 20.59
N ALA A 480 24.89 -0.03 19.65
CA ALA A 480 23.55 0.52 19.38
C ALA A 480 22.63 0.37 20.58
N TYR A 481 22.66 -0.78 21.25
CA TYR A 481 21.88 -0.99 22.47
C TYR A 481 22.22 0.04 23.54
N GLU A 482 23.50 0.17 23.90
CA GLU A 482 23.95 1.05 25.01
C GLU A 482 23.82 2.55 24.65
N THR A 483 23.98 2.91 23.38
CA THR A 483 24.03 4.33 22.98
C THR A 483 22.71 4.84 22.39
N ILE A 484 21.78 3.98 22.00
CA ILE A 484 20.51 4.35 21.36
C ILE A 484 19.33 3.75 22.10
N GLU A 485 19.18 2.41 22.06
CA GLU A 485 17.96 1.75 22.50
C GLU A 485 17.74 1.85 24.02
N LYS A 486 18.79 1.58 24.80
CA LYS A 486 18.72 1.67 26.27
C LYS A 486 18.41 3.10 26.76
N PRO A 487 19.06 4.18 26.28
CA PRO A 487 18.69 5.55 26.67
C PRO A 487 17.24 5.92 26.35
N VAL A 488 16.68 5.45 25.22
CA VAL A 488 15.28 5.64 24.87
C VAL A 488 14.39 4.84 25.82
N THR A 489 14.71 3.57 26.08
CA THR A 489 13.99 2.70 27.01
C THR A 489 13.98 3.27 28.42
N ASP A 490 15.14 3.77 28.91
CA ASP A 490 15.25 4.39 30.22
C ASP A 490 14.38 5.66 30.32
N TYR A 491 14.38 6.49 29.25
CA TYR A 491 13.53 7.68 29.16
C TYR A 491 12.04 7.33 29.18
N VAL A 492 11.60 6.39 28.34
CA VAL A 492 10.19 5.95 28.27
C VAL A 492 9.75 5.29 29.60
N SER A 493 10.63 4.50 30.21
CA SER A 493 10.37 3.88 31.51
C SER A 493 10.17 4.92 32.62
N ALA A 494 10.90 6.04 32.55
CA ALA A 494 10.70 7.16 33.46
C ALA A 494 9.31 7.79 33.28
N LEU A 495 8.85 7.99 32.04
CA LEU A 495 7.50 8.49 31.72
C LEU A 495 6.40 7.57 32.23
N SER A 496 6.56 6.26 32.09
CA SER A 496 5.60 5.27 32.60
C SER A 496 5.55 5.22 34.11
N SER A 497 6.62 5.63 34.79
CA SER A 497 6.69 5.71 36.26
C SER A 497 6.15 7.03 36.84
N GLU A 498 5.97 8.05 36.00
CA GLU A 498 5.43 9.34 36.38
C GLU A 498 3.90 9.29 36.40
N ILE A 499 3.34 8.98 37.57
CA ILE A 499 1.90 8.87 37.80
C ILE A 499 1.29 10.25 37.97
N ILE A 500 0.25 10.56 37.21
CA ILE A 500 -0.43 11.86 37.15
C ILE A 500 -1.90 11.83 37.60
N SER A 501 -2.44 10.66 37.95
CA SER A 501 -3.82 10.55 38.38
C SER A 501 -3.99 9.76 39.66
N ASN A 502 -5.15 9.95 40.31
CA ASN A 502 -5.68 9.02 41.28
C ASN A 502 -6.07 7.69 40.62
N LYS A 503 -6.36 6.68 41.41
CA LYS A 503 -6.81 5.39 40.86
C LYS A 503 -8.18 5.51 40.20
N ILE A 504 -8.30 4.90 39.01
CA ILE A 504 -9.57 4.77 38.28
C ILE A 504 -9.91 3.29 38.11
N SER A 505 -11.19 3.00 37.82
CA SER A 505 -11.70 1.64 37.53
C SER A 505 -12.64 1.62 36.31
N PHE A 506 -12.33 2.46 35.36
CA PHE A 506 -13.09 2.58 34.13
C PHE A 506 -12.15 2.87 32.96
N ALA A 507 -12.57 2.47 31.79
CA ALA A 507 -11.87 2.78 30.54
C ALA A 507 -12.09 4.23 30.09
N LEU A 508 -11.04 4.86 29.57
CA LEU A 508 -11.11 6.08 28.78
C LEU A 508 -11.00 5.69 27.32
N ASP A 509 -12.12 5.79 26.59
CA ASP A 509 -12.30 5.24 25.24
C ASP A 509 -11.71 6.15 24.17
N GLY A 510 -10.62 5.71 23.57
CA GLY A 510 -9.95 6.30 22.41
C GLY A 510 -9.95 5.36 21.19
N ALA A 511 -10.74 4.27 21.21
CA ALA A 511 -10.80 3.32 20.10
C ALA A 511 -11.14 4.01 18.78
N LYS A 512 -10.34 3.73 17.72
CA LYS A 512 -10.42 4.40 16.41
C LYS A 512 -11.84 4.46 15.83
N ASN A 513 -12.63 3.40 16.01
CA ASN A 513 -13.99 3.34 15.46
C ASN A 513 -14.97 4.21 16.25
N ASP A 514 -14.72 4.49 17.50
CA ASP A 514 -15.56 5.26 18.38
C ASP A 514 -15.17 6.73 18.40
N ILE A 515 -13.91 7.03 18.68
CA ILE A 515 -13.41 8.41 18.78
C ILE A 515 -13.57 9.24 17.47
N ARG A 516 -13.68 8.55 16.32
CA ARG A 516 -13.87 9.17 15.00
C ARG A 516 -15.31 9.11 14.49
N ALA A 517 -16.27 8.75 15.33
CA ALA A 517 -17.66 8.61 14.93
C ALA A 517 -18.68 9.12 15.96
N ARG A 518 -18.29 9.17 17.24
CA ARG A 518 -19.17 9.54 18.35
C ARG A 518 -18.41 10.20 19.49
N GLU A 519 -19.14 10.82 20.39
CA GLU A 519 -18.59 11.32 21.67
C GLU A 519 -17.98 10.17 22.48
N THR A 520 -16.78 10.36 22.99
CA THR A 520 -16.17 9.46 23.96
C THR A 520 -15.69 10.22 25.21
N ASN A 521 -15.57 9.52 26.33
CA ASN A 521 -15.12 10.14 27.56
C ASN A 521 -13.64 10.61 27.48
N LEU A 522 -12.78 9.89 26.74
CA LEU A 522 -11.41 10.34 26.48
C LEU A 522 -11.40 11.56 25.53
N GLY A 523 -12.25 11.56 24.52
CA GLY A 523 -12.41 12.72 23.63
C GLY A 523 -12.83 13.97 24.38
N ASN A 524 -13.76 13.83 25.33
CA ASN A 524 -14.15 14.92 26.23
C ASN A 524 -12.98 15.41 27.07
N LEU A 525 -12.21 14.49 27.67
CA LEU A 525 -11.03 14.81 28.47
C LEU A 525 -9.97 15.58 27.67
N VAL A 526 -9.68 15.13 26.47
CA VAL A 526 -8.71 15.79 25.56
C VAL A 526 -9.20 17.19 25.17
N ALA A 527 -10.45 17.33 24.76
CA ALA A 527 -10.99 18.65 24.38
C ALA A 527 -11.01 19.62 25.58
N ASP A 528 -11.38 19.13 26.77
CA ASP A 528 -11.36 19.94 28.01
C ASP A 528 -9.95 20.36 28.36
N SER A 529 -8.94 19.51 28.18
CA SER A 529 -7.54 19.85 28.46
C SER A 529 -7.05 21.00 27.58
N GLN A 530 -7.39 20.97 26.28
CA GLN A 530 -7.05 22.04 25.36
C GLN A 530 -7.74 23.36 25.75
N LEU A 531 -9.04 23.32 26.09
CA LEU A 531 -9.76 24.50 26.52
C LEU A 531 -9.18 25.07 27.84
N TRP A 532 -8.91 24.20 28.82
CA TRP A 532 -8.39 24.60 30.09
C TRP A 532 -7.00 25.26 30.00
N VAL A 533 -6.05 24.70 29.24
CA VAL A 533 -4.72 25.34 29.08
C VAL A 533 -4.88 26.69 28.35
N ALA A 534 -5.75 26.76 27.31
CA ALA A 534 -6.01 27.99 26.55
C ALA A 534 -6.69 29.08 27.41
N GLN A 535 -7.35 28.70 28.48
CA GLN A 535 -7.91 29.65 29.44
C GLN A 535 -6.91 29.98 30.57
N SER A 536 -6.28 28.96 31.15
CA SER A 536 -5.44 29.11 32.33
C SER A 536 -4.11 29.80 32.09
N TYR A 537 -3.57 29.66 30.85
CA TYR A 537 -2.26 30.20 30.47
C TYR A 537 -2.34 31.37 29.49
N ALA A 538 -3.54 31.77 29.06
CA ALA A 538 -3.73 32.84 28.09
C ALA A 538 -3.00 34.15 28.45
N ALA A 539 -3.15 34.60 29.69
CA ALA A 539 -2.53 35.83 30.17
C ALA A 539 -0.98 35.73 30.23
N GLU A 540 -0.45 34.57 30.68
CA GLU A 540 0.99 34.29 30.75
C GLU A 540 1.62 34.27 29.33
N LYS A 541 0.92 33.71 28.41
CA LYS A 541 1.39 33.52 27.00
C LYS A 541 1.04 34.70 26.11
N GLY A 542 0.27 35.67 26.59
CA GLY A 542 -0.15 36.83 25.79
C GLY A 542 -1.07 36.47 24.62
N VAL A 543 -1.89 35.45 24.78
CA VAL A 543 -2.82 34.95 23.75
C VAL A 543 -4.27 35.25 24.15
N PRO A 544 -5.23 35.32 23.20
CA PRO A 544 -6.65 35.45 23.50
C PRO A 544 -7.16 34.30 24.38
N VAL A 545 -8.10 34.58 25.31
CA VAL A 545 -8.73 33.55 26.12
C VAL A 545 -9.72 32.78 25.23
N ALA A 546 -9.63 31.45 25.22
CA ALA A 546 -10.52 30.61 24.44
C ALA A 546 -11.90 30.47 25.12
N ASP A 547 -12.96 30.50 24.32
CA ASP A 547 -14.35 30.27 24.71
C ASP A 547 -14.76 28.81 24.59
N ILE A 548 -14.26 28.14 23.56
CA ILE A 548 -14.59 26.76 23.16
C ILE A 548 -13.32 26.04 22.67
N ALA A 549 -13.37 24.69 22.62
CA ALA A 549 -12.30 23.90 22.01
C ALA A 549 -12.82 22.78 21.13
N VAL A 550 -12.01 22.42 20.16
CA VAL A 550 -12.21 21.28 19.24
C VAL A 550 -10.93 20.46 19.16
N ALA A 551 -11.05 19.17 19.47
CA ALA A 551 -10.00 18.19 19.24
C ALA A 551 -10.46 17.18 18.17
N ASN A 552 -9.67 16.97 17.12
CA ASN A 552 -10.01 16.00 16.08
C ASN A 552 -9.75 14.57 16.55
N GLY A 553 -10.66 13.66 16.25
CA GLY A 553 -10.53 12.23 16.60
C GLY A 553 -9.34 11.55 15.91
N GLY A 554 -8.80 12.14 14.85
CA GLY A 554 -7.58 11.68 14.19
C GLY A 554 -6.33 11.84 15.04
N GLY A 555 -6.29 12.87 15.90
CA GLY A 555 -5.20 13.14 16.83
C GLY A 555 -5.16 12.20 18.03
N ILE A 556 -6.27 11.49 18.33
CA ILE A 556 -6.40 10.58 19.49
C ILE A 556 -6.20 9.13 19.01
N ARG A 557 -5.14 8.46 19.49
CA ARG A 557 -4.63 7.23 18.86
C ARG A 557 -4.84 5.97 19.69
N SER A 558 -5.02 6.06 21.00
CA SER A 558 -5.25 4.89 21.86
C SER A 558 -6.24 5.20 22.98
N SER A 559 -6.72 4.15 23.65
CA SER A 559 -7.49 4.22 24.90
C SER A 559 -6.57 4.15 26.10
N ILE A 560 -7.02 4.64 27.26
CA ILE A 560 -6.35 4.42 28.54
C ILE A 560 -7.18 3.44 29.36
N ASN A 561 -6.53 2.45 30.01
CA ASN A 561 -7.20 1.43 30.81
C ASN A 561 -8.34 0.73 30.04
N SER A 562 -8.05 0.26 28.83
CA SER A 562 -9.07 -0.21 27.88
C SER A 562 -9.92 -1.39 28.36
N ASP A 563 -9.41 -2.18 29.31
CA ASP A 563 -10.11 -3.30 29.96
C ASP A 563 -10.90 -2.87 31.20
N GLY A 564 -10.78 -1.61 31.64
CA GLY A 564 -11.44 -1.08 32.83
C GLY A 564 -10.91 -1.67 34.14
N SER A 565 -9.66 -2.09 34.14
CA SER A 565 -9.02 -2.67 35.34
C SER A 565 -9.15 -1.75 36.55
N ALA A 566 -9.42 -2.34 37.73
CA ALA A 566 -9.48 -1.62 38.96
C ALA A 566 -8.09 -1.13 39.41
N ASP A 567 -8.08 -0.01 40.13
CA ASP A 567 -6.87 0.60 40.66
C ASP A 567 -5.84 1.09 39.62
N TYR A 568 -6.23 1.27 38.37
CA TYR A 568 -5.36 1.83 37.32
C TYR A 568 -5.03 3.30 37.63
N GLN A 569 -3.77 3.69 37.41
CA GLN A 569 -3.32 5.08 37.58
C GLN A 569 -2.70 5.54 36.23
N VAL A 570 -3.17 6.67 35.75
CA VAL A 570 -2.69 7.24 34.49
C VAL A 570 -1.29 7.79 34.68
N SER A 571 -0.38 7.42 33.82
CA SER A 571 1.00 7.92 33.72
C SER A 571 1.15 8.98 32.64
N VAL A 572 2.31 9.62 32.60
CA VAL A 572 2.68 10.52 31.49
C VAL A 572 2.79 9.73 30.18
N ASP A 573 3.29 8.49 30.21
CA ASP A 573 3.37 7.60 29.02
C ASP A 573 1.99 7.33 28.38
N ASP A 574 0.95 7.14 29.23
CA ASP A 574 -0.42 6.99 28.70
C ASP A 574 -0.86 8.18 27.86
N THR A 575 -0.48 9.41 28.29
CA THR A 575 -0.85 10.62 27.54
C THR A 575 -0.12 10.73 26.19
N PHE A 576 1.11 10.24 26.09
CA PHE A 576 1.82 10.09 24.81
C PHE A 576 1.20 9.03 23.93
N SER A 577 0.80 7.90 24.50
CA SER A 577 0.10 6.85 23.76
C SER A 577 -1.23 7.33 23.18
N VAL A 578 -1.92 8.23 23.88
CA VAL A 578 -3.17 8.87 23.41
C VAL A 578 -2.90 9.95 22.35
N LEU A 579 -1.90 10.80 22.57
CA LEU A 579 -1.60 12.01 21.78
C LEU A 579 -0.13 12.02 21.33
N PRO A 580 0.25 11.18 20.37
CA PRO A 580 1.66 10.96 20.03
C PRO A 580 2.31 12.07 19.21
N PHE A 581 1.52 12.94 18.56
CA PHE A 581 2.06 13.96 17.67
C PHE A 581 2.53 15.21 18.43
N GLY A 582 3.42 16.00 17.80
CA GLY A 582 3.96 17.24 18.38
C GLY A 582 3.05 18.47 18.24
N ASN A 583 1.77 18.29 17.92
CA ASN A 583 0.84 19.39 17.65
C ASN A 583 0.73 20.37 18.84
N ILE A 584 0.81 21.66 18.56
CA ILE A 584 0.76 22.72 19.56
C ILE A 584 -0.67 23.24 19.71
N VAL A 585 -1.14 23.34 20.96
CA VAL A 585 -2.44 23.99 21.25
C VAL A 585 -2.33 25.49 20.92
N SER A 586 -3.26 25.93 20.10
CA SER A 586 -3.34 27.31 19.57
C SER A 586 -4.73 27.88 19.81
N VAL A 587 -4.84 29.21 19.78
CA VAL A 587 -6.13 29.90 19.85
C VAL A 587 -6.35 30.65 18.53
N VAL A 588 -7.44 30.35 17.84
CA VAL A 588 -7.93 31.13 16.69
C VAL A 588 -8.98 32.10 17.19
N PRO A 589 -8.72 33.42 17.12
CA PRO A 589 -9.65 34.40 17.65
C PRO A 589 -10.78 34.75 16.68
N ASP A 590 -11.83 35.34 17.21
CA ASP A 590 -12.91 36.05 16.48
C ASP A 590 -13.60 35.21 15.37
N LEU A 591 -13.77 33.88 15.63
CA LEU A 591 -14.56 33.05 14.73
C LEU A 591 -16.04 33.40 14.84
N THR A 592 -16.66 33.72 13.72
CA THR A 592 -18.12 33.95 13.67
C THR A 592 -18.89 32.64 13.86
N ALA A 593 -20.12 32.73 14.36
CA ALA A 593 -20.99 31.55 14.52
C ALA A 593 -21.21 30.81 13.19
N ALA A 594 -21.22 31.53 12.07
CA ALA A 594 -21.33 30.93 10.74
C ALA A 594 -20.08 30.09 10.40
N GLU A 595 -18.87 30.58 10.69
CA GLU A 595 -17.63 29.83 10.48
C GLU A 595 -17.54 28.60 11.39
N ILE A 596 -17.95 28.73 12.65
CA ILE A 596 -18.03 27.61 13.59
C ILE A 596 -19.01 26.55 13.04
N LYS A 597 -20.16 26.95 12.48
CA LYS A 597 -21.07 26.01 11.85
C LYS A 597 -20.41 25.25 10.69
N ILE A 598 -19.70 25.96 9.80
CA ILE A 598 -19.01 25.33 8.65
C ILE A 598 -17.94 24.34 9.15
N LEU A 599 -17.17 24.70 10.17
CA LEU A 599 -16.18 23.83 10.80
C LEU A 599 -16.83 22.56 11.34
N LEU A 600 -17.98 22.67 12.02
CA LEU A 600 -18.72 21.52 12.53
C LEU A 600 -19.36 20.68 11.41
N GLU A 601 -19.85 21.29 10.33
CA GLU A 601 -20.33 20.55 9.15
C GLU A 601 -19.22 19.70 8.53
N ASN A 602 -17.99 20.20 8.43
CA ASN A 602 -16.83 19.43 8.02
C ASN A 602 -16.55 18.30 9.02
N ALA A 603 -16.49 18.61 10.31
CA ALA A 603 -16.15 17.65 11.36
C ALA A 603 -17.08 16.43 11.37
N PHE A 604 -18.39 16.62 11.19
CA PHE A 604 -19.38 15.54 11.21
C PHE A 604 -19.74 14.98 9.82
N SER A 605 -19.02 15.39 8.76
CA SER A 605 -19.34 15.02 7.36
C SER A 605 -19.16 13.53 7.05
N LYS A 606 -18.21 12.87 7.72
CA LYS A 606 -17.81 11.46 7.46
C LYS A 606 -18.42 10.45 8.44
N THR A 607 -19.52 10.82 9.09
CA THR A 607 -20.26 9.89 9.95
C THR A 607 -21.49 9.37 9.20
N ILE A 608 -21.81 8.09 9.40
CA ILE A 608 -23.00 7.41 8.89
C ILE A 608 -23.75 6.74 10.04
N LEU A 609 -25.04 6.45 9.81
CA LEU A 609 -25.83 5.66 10.73
C LEU A 609 -25.84 4.20 10.27
N GLU A 610 -25.35 3.30 11.10
CA GLU A 610 -25.39 1.86 10.84
C GLU A 610 -25.82 1.14 12.13
N ASP A 611 -26.80 0.26 12.06
CA ASP A 611 -27.41 -0.42 13.22
C ASP A 611 -27.88 0.54 14.31
N GLY A 612 -28.40 1.72 13.94
CA GLY A 612 -28.85 2.75 14.87
C GLY A 612 -27.74 3.47 15.64
N LYS A 613 -26.48 3.30 15.25
CA LYS A 613 -25.32 3.92 15.89
C LYS A 613 -24.49 4.71 14.88
N PRO A 614 -23.90 5.85 15.31
CA PRO A 614 -22.92 6.53 14.46
C PRO A 614 -21.71 5.65 14.21
N LYS A 615 -21.30 5.52 12.97
CA LYS A 615 -20.07 4.89 12.52
C LYS A 615 -19.31 5.80 11.55
N ARG A 616 -18.02 5.58 11.40
CA ARG A 616 -17.18 6.28 10.43
C ARG A 616 -17.42 5.74 9.02
N SER A 617 -17.35 6.59 8.00
CA SER A 617 -17.52 6.23 6.59
C SER A 617 -16.25 6.51 5.79
N GLY A 618 -15.58 5.45 5.33
CA GLY A 618 -14.43 5.55 4.45
C GLY A 618 -13.22 6.26 5.07
N ASP A 619 -12.41 6.90 4.23
CA ASP A 619 -11.22 7.65 4.62
C ASP A 619 -11.53 9.09 5.05
N GLY A 620 -10.53 9.78 5.65
CA GLY A 620 -10.67 11.14 6.13
C GLY A 620 -11.59 11.31 7.33
N THR A 621 -11.80 10.25 8.12
CA THR A 621 -12.63 10.25 9.33
C THR A 621 -11.94 10.85 10.55
N GLY A 622 -10.65 11.17 10.44
CA GLY A 622 -9.89 11.86 11.50
C GLY A 622 -10.48 13.18 11.92
N ARG A 623 -11.21 13.85 11.01
CA ARG A 623 -11.85 15.15 11.22
C ARG A 623 -12.97 15.18 12.26
N PHE A 624 -13.49 14.04 12.73
CA PHE A 624 -14.57 14.03 13.73
C PHE A 624 -14.17 14.81 14.97
N ALA A 625 -14.99 15.80 15.35
CA ALA A 625 -14.71 16.70 16.47
C ALA A 625 -15.13 16.10 17.81
N GLN A 626 -14.21 16.07 18.77
CA GLN A 626 -14.49 16.03 20.20
C GLN A 626 -14.46 17.48 20.73
N ILE A 627 -15.37 17.88 21.60
CA ILE A 627 -15.63 19.30 21.86
C ILE A 627 -15.62 19.67 23.36
N ALA A 628 -15.25 20.91 23.65
CA ALA A 628 -15.34 21.47 25.00
C ALA A 628 -15.88 22.92 24.98
N GLY A 629 -16.57 23.31 26.04
CA GLY A 629 -17.16 24.63 26.22
C GLY A 629 -18.54 24.79 25.58
N PHE A 630 -18.99 23.84 24.77
CA PHE A 630 -20.31 23.86 24.11
C PHE A 630 -20.86 22.45 23.89
N ARG A 631 -22.11 22.37 23.43
CA ARG A 631 -22.81 21.13 23.04
C ARG A 631 -23.32 21.24 21.63
N VAL A 632 -23.35 20.14 20.90
CA VAL A 632 -23.82 20.06 19.51
C VAL A 632 -24.89 19.00 19.37
N GLU A 633 -25.92 19.34 18.61
CA GLU A 633 -26.95 18.42 18.10
C GLU A 633 -26.88 18.45 16.58
N TYR A 634 -26.68 17.28 15.95
CA TYR A 634 -26.63 17.17 14.50
C TYR A 634 -27.51 16.05 13.97
N ASP A 635 -28.10 16.26 12.78
CA ASP A 635 -28.85 15.25 12.05
C ASP A 635 -27.89 14.45 11.16
N ILE A 636 -27.54 13.23 11.59
CA ILE A 636 -26.62 12.35 10.87
C ILE A 636 -27.15 11.91 9.51
N THR A 637 -28.47 11.99 9.27
CA THR A 637 -29.15 11.60 8.03
C THR A 637 -29.24 12.75 7.04
N ALA A 638 -29.02 13.99 7.49
CA ALA A 638 -29.03 15.17 6.64
C ALA A 638 -27.79 15.20 5.71
N ILE A 639 -27.86 16.06 4.69
CA ILE A 639 -26.81 16.22 3.68
C ILE A 639 -25.47 16.58 4.33
N PRO A 640 -24.44 15.74 4.16
CA PRO A 640 -23.09 16.06 4.67
C PRO A 640 -22.40 17.11 3.81
N MET A 641 -21.45 17.84 4.39
CA MET A 641 -20.53 18.65 3.62
C MET A 641 -19.62 17.76 2.78
N ILE A 642 -19.35 18.13 1.55
CA ILE A 642 -18.36 17.50 0.67
C ILE A 642 -17.39 18.57 0.18
N MET A 643 -16.09 18.26 0.29
CA MET A 643 -15.01 19.03 -0.30
C MET A 643 -14.31 18.15 -1.35
N ASP A 644 -13.84 18.78 -2.43
CA ASP A 644 -13.01 18.10 -3.43
C ASP A 644 -11.55 17.93 -2.93
N THR A 645 -10.70 17.33 -3.77
CA THR A 645 -9.27 17.13 -3.46
C THR A 645 -8.47 18.43 -3.39
N ALA A 646 -9.00 19.53 -3.94
CA ALA A 646 -8.45 20.87 -3.83
C ALA A 646 -9.07 21.66 -2.68
N ALA A 647 -9.79 20.96 -1.78
CA ALA A 647 -10.45 21.50 -0.58
C ALA A 647 -11.53 22.55 -0.85
N ASN A 648 -12.07 22.64 -2.07
CA ASN A 648 -13.24 23.47 -2.35
C ASN A 648 -14.51 22.78 -1.86
N VAL A 649 -15.40 23.54 -1.23
CA VAL A 649 -16.71 23.04 -0.83
C VAL A 649 -17.57 22.82 -2.08
N THR A 650 -17.74 21.57 -2.48
CA THR A 650 -18.58 21.19 -3.63
C THR A 650 -20.03 20.92 -3.23
N GLN A 651 -20.28 20.62 -1.94
CA GLN A 651 -21.59 20.47 -1.36
C GLN A 651 -21.63 21.04 0.05
N GLN A 652 -22.53 22.01 0.31
CA GLN A 652 -22.73 22.55 1.64
C GLN A 652 -23.42 21.51 2.55
N GLY A 653 -22.92 21.37 3.79
CA GLY A 653 -23.54 20.55 4.82
C GLY A 653 -24.72 21.26 5.48
N VAL A 654 -25.69 20.46 5.93
CA VAL A 654 -26.85 20.93 6.69
C VAL A 654 -27.16 20.05 7.89
N ARG A 655 -26.11 19.39 8.41
CA ARG A 655 -26.23 18.44 9.52
C ARG A 655 -26.36 19.12 10.88
N ILE A 656 -25.74 20.29 11.06
CA ILE A 656 -25.72 20.99 12.36
C ILE A 656 -27.06 21.63 12.63
N VAL A 657 -27.79 21.11 13.62
CA VAL A 657 -29.09 21.60 14.05
C VAL A 657 -28.95 22.64 15.15
N ASN A 658 -28.26 22.32 16.22
CA ASN A 658 -28.05 23.23 17.35
C ASN A 658 -26.59 23.18 17.82
N ALA A 659 -26.03 24.33 18.19
CA ALA A 659 -24.78 24.44 18.94
C ALA A 659 -24.97 25.47 20.04
N THR A 660 -24.72 25.06 21.32
CA THR A 660 -25.03 25.90 22.49
C THR A 660 -23.88 25.87 23.48
N MET A 661 -23.38 27.01 23.89
CA MET A 661 -22.34 27.11 24.91
C MET A 661 -22.79 26.55 26.28
N THR A 662 -21.84 26.01 27.03
CA THR A 662 -22.08 25.50 28.38
C THR A 662 -22.08 26.62 29.45
N ASN A 663 -21.77 27.86 29.05
CA ASN A 663 -21.78 29.03 29.96
C ASN A 663 -23.14 29.27 30.61
N ALA A 664 -23.18 30.09 31.67
CA ALA A 664 -24.40 30.35 32.42
C ALA A 664 -25.54 30.93 31.57
N ALA A 665 -25.21 31.69 30.53
CA ALA A 665 -26.15 32.31 29.60
C ALA A 665 -26.74 31.33 28.59
N LYS A 666 -26.14 30.13 28.42
CA LYS A 666 -26.52 29.16 27.38
C LYS A 666 -26.58 29.79 25.99
N THR A 667 -25.54 30.58 25.69
CA THR A 667 -25.43 31.33 24.43
C THR A 667 -25.56 30.37 23.25
N LYS A 668 -26.49 30.68 22.34
CA LYS A 668 -26.68 29.92 21.11
C LYS A 668 -25.61 30.29 20.09
N ILE A 669 -24.90 29.32 19.55
CA ILE A 669 -23.99 29.50 18.42
C ILE A 669 -24.75 29.23 17.13
N VAL A 670 -25.51 28.13 17.12
CA VAL A 670 -26.41 27.73 16.03
C VAL A 670 -27.75 27.33 16.65
N GLU A 671 -28.85 27.79 16.09
CA GLU A 671 -30.20 27.41 16.49
C GLU A 671 -31.03 27.03 15.28
N ASN A 672 -31.59 25.80 15.26
CA ASN A 672 -32.37 25.26 14.13
C ASN A 672 -31.63 25.39 12.78
N GLY A 673 -30.31 25.14 12.77
CA GLY A 673 -29.46 25.23 11.59
C GLY A 673 -29.03 26.65 11.21
N ILE A 674 -29.49 27.68 11.92
CA ILE A 674 -29.18 29.10 11.65
C ILE A 674 -28.10 29.60 12.62
N PRO A 675 -26.96 30.08 12.12
CA PRO A 675 -25.93 30.68 12.97
C PRO A 675 -26.41 31.99 13.62
N THR A 676 -25.97 32.28 14.82
CA THR A 676 -26.33 33.53 15.53
C THR A 676 -25.56 34.72 14.95
N ASP A 677 -26.29 35.76 14.55
CA ASP A 677 -25.69 36.98 14.01
C ASP A 677 -24.82 37.70 15.04
N ASN A 678 -23.71 38.28 14.55
CA ASN A 678 -22.77 39.07 15.33
C ASN A 678 -22.13 38.36 16.56
N LEU A 679 -22.24 37.06 16.67
CA LEU A 679 -21.52 36.28 17.67
C LEU A 679 -20.14 35.88 17.14
N THR A 680 -19.08 36.24 17.88
CA THR A 680 -17.73 35.73 17.63
C THR A 680 -17.23 35.01 18.89
N LEU A 681 -16.40 33.96 18.70
CA LEU A 681 -15.83 33.16 19.77
C LEU A 681 -14.35 32.87 19.43
N ASN A 682 -13.54 32.72 20.48
CA ASN A 682 -12.17 32.25 20.40
C ASN A 682 -12.13 30.73 20.53
N LEU A 683 -11.52 30.04 19.57
CA LEU A 683 -11.46 28.58 19.49
C LEU A 683 -10.06 28.09 19.90
N ALA A 684 -9.96 27.26 20.92
CA ALA A 684 -8.76 26.45 21.17
C ALA A 684 -8.77 25.23 20.24
N ILE A 685 -7.67 25.02 19.54
CA ILE A 685 -7.51 23.95 18.56
C ILE A 685 -6.01 23.73 18.34
N VAL A 686 -5.60 22.57 17.81
CA VAL A 686 -4.19 22.33 17.51
C VAL A 686 -3.75 23.02 16.22
N ASP A 687 -2.49 23.46 16.15
CA ASP A 687 -1.89 24.15 15.01
C ASP A 687 -1.98 23.37 13.70
N PHE A 688 -1.89 22.05 13.74
CA PHE A 688 -2.13 21.17 12.62
C PHE A 688 -3.48 21.46 11.92
N LEU A 689 -4.53 21.69 12.69
CA LEU A 689 -5.86 22.01 12.16
C LEU A 689 -5.99 23.50 11.77
N ALA A 690 -5.39 24.38 12.56
CA ALA A 690 -5.51 25.82 12.36
C ALA A 690 -4.59 26.34 11.24
N ASP A 691 -3.27 26.13 11.39
CA ASP A 691 -2.25 26.71 10.50
C ASP A 691 -2.12 25.93 9.20
N ASN A 692 -2.16 24.59 9.29
CA ASN A 692 -1.97 23.70 8.15
C ASN A 692 -3.29 23.27 7.50
N LYS A 693 -4.44 23.68 8.06
CA LYS A 693 -5.77 23.31 7.59
C LYS A 693 -5.97 21.78 7.55
N GLY A 694 -5.28 21.05 8.42
CA GLY A 694 -5.34 19.61 8.53
C GLY A 694 -6.78 19.11 8.66
N ASP A 695 -7.05 17.90 8.21
CA ASP A 695 -8.40 17.32 8.16
C ASP A 695 -9.43 18.23 7.42
N GLN A 696 -8.96 19.15 6.55
CA GLN A 696 -9.73 20.16 5.82
C GLN A 696 -10.46 21.16 6.74
N TYR A 697 -9.96 21.38 7.95
CA TYR A 697 -10.42 22.47 8.78
C TYR A 697 -9.97 23.81 8.18
N PHE A 698 -10.79 24.85 8.32
CA PHE A 698 -10.56 26.22 7.84
C PHE A 698 -10.33 26.39 6.34
N GLU A 699 -10.56 25.39 5.50
CA GLU A 699 -10.45 25.53 4.05
C GLU A 699 -11.43 26.59 3.46
N PHE A 700 -12.49 26.89 4.17
CA PHE A 700 -13.42 27.96 3.81
C PHE A 700 -12.83 29.38 3.95
N ARG A 701 -11.68 29.53 4.60
CA ARG A 701 -10.93 30.79 4.67
C ARG A 701 -9.83 30.83 3.61
N SER A 702 -9.87 31.84 2.75
CA SER A 702 -8.76 32.13 1.85
C SER A 702 -7.61 32.80 2.62
N GLY A 703 -6.38 32.33 2.44
CA GLY A 703 -5.20 32.86 3.09
C GLY A 703 -4.83 32.17 4.41
N SER A 704 -3.85 32.73 5.10
CA SER A 704 -3.36 32.21 6.38
C SER A 704 -4.34 32.49 7.50
N ILE A 705 -4.50 31.52 8.40
CA ILE A 705 -5.27 31.68 9.63
C ILE A 705 -4.38 32.40 10.66
N VAL A 706 -4.94 33.38 11.34
CA VAL A 706 -4.26 33.97 12.51
C VAL A 706 -4.51 33.04 13.69
N SER A 707 -3.48 32.35 14.14
CA SER A 707 -3.52 31.52 15.33
C SER A 707 -2.46 31.97 16.33
N HIS A 708 -2.74 31.83 17.61
CA HIS A 708 -1.83 32.18 18.69
C HIS A 708 -1.40 30.92 19.43
N LYS A 709 -0.14 30.48 19.24
CA LYS A 709 0.41 29.27 19.86
C LYS A 709 0.65 29.45 21.36
N LEU A 710 0.15 28.51 22.17
CA LEU A 710 0.34 28.50 23.62
C LEU A 710 1.70 27.95 24.06
N GLY A 711 2.41 27.21 23.17
CA GLY A 711 3.65 26.55 23.52
C GLY A 711 3.48 25.25 24.32
N PHE A 712 2.25 24.75 24.44
CA PHE A 712 1.94 23.40 24.95
C PHE A 712 1.66 22.50 23.77
N THR A 713 2.32 21.34 23.72
CA THR A 713 1.80 20.24 22.89
C THR A 713 0.45 19.79 23.43
N TYR A 714 -0.42 19.26 22.61
CA TYR A 714 -1.73 18.76 23.08
C TYR A 714 -1.57 17.61 24.08
N GLN A 715 -0.46 16.81 24.01
CA GLN A 715 -0.09 15.81 25.01
C GLN A 715 0.27 16.48 26.36
N ALA A 716 1.12 17.50 26.33
CA ALA A 716 1.49 18.25 27.54
C ALA A 716 0.28 18.95 28.16
N ALA A 717 -0.64 19.45 27.33
CA ALA A 717 -1.90 20.02 27.79
C ALA A 717 -2.76 18.98 28.53
N LEU A 718 -2.84 17.76 28.04
CA LEU A 718 -3.55 16.66 28.69
C LEU A 718 -2.90 16.26 30.01
N ALA A 719 -1.58 16.07 30.03
CA ALA A 719 -0.84 15.73 31.23
C ALA A 719 -0.97 16.82 32.33
N GLU A 720 -0.79 18.09 31.94
CA GLU A 720 -0.94 19.23 32.85
C GLU A 720 -2.37 19.37 33.40
N TYR A 721 -3.39 19.18 32.56
CA TYR A 721 -4.79 19.23 32.99
C TYR A 721 -5.12 18.13 33.99
N ILE A 722 -4.59 16.92 33.82
CA ILE A 722 -4.80 15.82 34.74
C ILE A 722 -4.08 16.07 36.05
N SER A 723 -2.81 16.46 36.06
CA SER A 723 -1.94 16.52 37.23
C SER A 723 -2.01 17.82 38.03
N SER A 724 -2.29 18.94 37.39
CA SER A 724 -2.15 20.28 37.98
C SER A 724 -3.13 20.51 39.15
N SER A 725 -2.66 21.21 40.13
CA SER A 725 -3.49 21.75 41.23
C SER A 725 -4.07 23.15 40.95
N LYS A 726 -3.83 23.71 39.74
CA LYS A 726 -4.41 24.99 39.35
C LYS A 726 -5.93 24.90 39.28
N THR A 727 -6.60 26.02 39.55
CA THR A 727 -8.07 26.11 39.51
C THR A 727 -8.62 25.63 38.18
N GLY A 728 -9.58 24.70 38.26
CA GLY A 728 -10.22 24.11 37.06
C GLY A 728 -9.50 22.92 36.47
N ALA A 729 -8.27 22.60 36.87
CA ALA A 729 -7.63 21.32 36.56
C ALA A 729 -8.16 20.20 37.47
N LEU A 730 -7.80 18.93 37.09
CA LEU A 730 -8.38 17.75 37.75
C LEU A 730 -7.65 17.37 39.06
N ASN A 731 -6.41 17.83 39.24
CA ASN A 731 -5.59 17.44 40.40
C ASN A 731 -5.59 15.92 40.63
N GLY A 732 -5.49 15.15 39.57
CA GLY A 732 -5.52 13.69 39.53
C GLY A 732 -6.90 13.04 39.55
N ASP A 733 -7.99 13.78 39.77
CA ASP A 733 -9.35 13.22 39.85
C ASP A 733 -10.04 13.13 38.49
N LEU A 734 -10.09 11.94 37.90
CA LEU A 734 -10.72 11.63 36.63
C LEU A 734 -12.18 11.14 36.78
N SER A 735 -12.77 11.16 37.94
CA SER A 735 -14.10 10.58 38.22
C SER A 735 -15.22 11.13 37.34
N SER A 736 -15.14 12.41 36.95
CA SER A 736 -16.09 13.07 36.04
C SER A 736 -16.08 12.49 34.61
N TYR A 737 -15.01 11.79 34.23
CA TYR A 737 -14.86 11.14 32.92
C TYR A 737 -15.18 9.64 32.94
N SER A 738 -15.82 9.14 34.01
CA SER A 738 -16.26 7.72 34.04
C SER A 738 -17.30 7.37 32.97
N LYS A 739 -17.93 8.36 32.35
CA LYS A 739 -18.91 8.26 31.28
C LYS A 739 -18.93 9.54 30.44
N VAL A 740 -19.49 9.47 29.23
CA VAL A 740 -19.82 10.64 28.41
C VAL A 740 -20.89 11.51 29.09
N ASP A 741 -20.88 12.81 28.83
CA ASP A 741 -21.85 13.76 29.41
C ASP A 741 -22.86 14.31 28.39
N GLY A 742 -22.88 13.78 27.17
CA GLY A 742 -23.83 14.09 26.11
C GLY A 742 -23.57 15.43 25.44
N ARG A 743 -22.31 15.76 25.16
CA ARG A 743 -21.93 17.00 24.45
C ARG A 743 -22.28 16.93 22.98
N ILE A 744 -22.17 15.74 22.40
CA ILE A 744 -22.41 15.50 20.96
C ILE A 744 -23.59 14.55 20.86
N LYS A 745 -24.71 15.09 20.41
CA LYS A 745 -25.92 14.31 20.18
C LYS A 745 -26.21 14.22 18.70
N PHE A 746 -26.44 13.02 18.22
CA PHE A 746 -27.02 12.83 16.89
C PHE A 746 -28.51 12.66 17.03
N ASP A 747 -29.26 13.30 16.15
CA ASP A 747 -30.69 13.07 16.01
C ASP A 747 -30.91 12.04 14.90
N ALA A 748 -31.51 10.93 15.27
CA ALA A 748 -31.98 9.91 14.33
C ALA A 748 -33.49 10.08 14.06
N LYS A 749 -34.03 11.30 14.14
CA LYS A 749 -35.45 11.58 13.93
C LYS A 749 -36.03 11.07 12.62
N ALA A 750 -35.17 10.75 11.66
CA ALA A 750 -35.55 10.08 10.43
C ALA A 750 -36.04 8.62 10.62
N SER A 751 -35.85 7.99 11.79
CA SER A 751 -36.30 6.60 12.00
C SER A 751 -37.53 6.42 12.87
N SER A 752 -38.02 7.45 13.62
CA SER A 752 -39.24 7.35 14.44
C SER A 752 -40.41 8.25 13.99
N ASP A 753 -40.14 9.33 13.28
CA ASP A 753 -41.14 10.13 12.61
C ASP A 753 -40.73 10.33 11.15
N GLY A 754 -40.93 9.27 10.35
CA GLY A 754 -41.18 9.32 8.93
C GLY A 754 -40.77 10.59 8.17
N VAL A 755 -39.50 11.03 8.26
CA VAL A 755 -38.76 11.35 7.06
C VAL A 755 -38.08 10.05 6.63
N GLN A 756 -38.88 9.01 6.41
CA GLN A 756 -38.65 8.18 5.25
C GLN A 756 -38.16 9.14 4.16
N ALA A 757 -37.06 8.81 3.53
CA ALA A 757 -36.78 9.30 2.21
C ALA A 757 -38.14 9.45 1.52
N SER A 758 -38.55 10.70 1.32
CA SER A 758 -39.90 11.13 0.96
C SER A 758 -40.71 9.97 0.42
N SER A 759 -41.82 9.62 1.07
CA SER A 759 -42.68 8.51 0.63
C SER A 759 -42.51 8.28 -0.86
N VAL A 760 -42.53 7.06 -1.34
CA VAL A 760 -42.38 6.74 -2.79
C VAL A 760 -43.04 7.80 -3.70
N SER A 761 -44.12 8.42 -3.21
CA SER A 761 -44.78 9.56 -3.85
C SER A 761 -43.98 10.86 -3.90
N GLY A 762 -43.00 11.05 -3.01
CA GLY A 762 -42.12 12.23 -3.04
C GLY A 762 -40.85 11.98 -3.89
N PHE A 763 -40.35 10.75 -3.93
CA PHE A 763 -39.23 10.41 -4.80
C PHE A 763 -39.65 10.37 -6.29
N PHE A 764 -40.81 9.80 -6.57
CA PHE A 764 -41.41 9.75 -7.91
C PHE A 764 -42.71 10.62 -7.99
N PRO A 765 -42.56 11.96 -7.99
CA PRO A 765 -43.72 12.83 -8.08
C PRO A 765 -44.46 12.60 -9.41
N GLY A 766 -45.76 12.48 -9.34
CA GLY A 766 -46.60 12.22 -10.53
C GLY A 766 -46.75 10.75 -10.92
N ALA A 767 -46.13 9.81 -10.18
CA ALA A 767 -46.31 8.40 -10.44
C ALA A 767 -47.78 7.96 -10.14
N THR A 768 -48.41 7.29 -11.10
CA THR A 768 -49.76 6.76 -10.98
C THR A 768 -49.75 5.30 -10.58
N LYS A 769 -50.65 4.91 -9.66
CA LYS A 769 -50.76 3.52 -9.20
C LYS A 769 -51.44 2.65 -10.26
N LEU A 770 -50.87 1.50 -10.54
CA LEU A 770 -51.40 0.43 -11.39
C LEU A 770 -51.90 -0.76 -10.54
N VAL A 771 -52.33 -1.82 -11.17
CA VAL A 771 -52.76 -3.06 -10.51
C VAL A 771 -51.59 -3.78 -9.86
N GLY A 772 -51.76 -4.30 -8.64
CA GLY A 772 -50.76 -5.14 -7.95
C GLY A 772 -49.55 -4.39 -7.39
N ASP A 773 -49.76 -3.17 -6.91
CA ASP A 773 -48.72 -2.32 -6.31
C ASP A 773 -47.65 -1.81 -7.29
N TRP A 774 -47.82 -2.03 -8.60
CA TRP A 774 -47.04 -1.38 -9.63
C TRP A 774 -47.43 0.09 -9.77
N LYS A 775 -46.46 0.89 -10.20
CA LYS A 775 -46.63 2.31 -10.50
C LYS A 775 -46.06 2.63 -11.88
N GLN A 776 -46.60 3.70 -12.47
CA GLN A 776 -46.15 4.21 -13.76
C GLN A 776 -45.80 5.70 -13.65
N LEU A 777 -44.65 6.06 -14.13
CA LEU A 777 -44.26 7.45 -14.33
C LEU A 777 -44.07 7.67 -15.83
N SER A 778 -44.75 8.63 -16.40
CA SER A 778 -44.92 8.83 -17.85
C SER A 778 -43.60 8.88 -18.64
N TRP A 779 -42.57 9.44 -18.06
CA TRP A 779 -41.27 9.57 -18.68
C TRP A 779 -40.29 8.45 -18.33
N PHE A 780 -40.42 7.81 -17.12
CA PHE A 780 -39.50 6.81 -16.63
C PHE A 780 -39.94 5.39 -16.93
N GLY A 781 -41.23 5.13 -16.95
CA GLY A 781 -41.80 3.80 -17.21
C GLY A 781 -42.50 3.20 -16.01
N THR A 782 -42.63 1.87 -16.00
CA THR A 782 -43.38 1.10 -15.00
C THR A 782 -42.45 0.45 -14.00
N PHE A 783 -42.74 0.61 -12.71
CA PHE A 783 -41.91 0.05 -11.63
C PHE A 783 -42.77 -0.41 -10.44
N TRP A 784 -42.17 -1.31 -9.64
CA TRP A 784 -42.71 -1.81 -8.39
C TRP A 784 -41.82 -1.35 -7.24
N ASP A 785 -42.36 -0.84 -6.15
CA ASP A 785 -41.64 -0.07 -5.14
C ASP A 785 -41.90 -0.45 -3.67
N LYS A 786 -42.42 -1.67 -3.43
CA LYS A 786 -42.68 -2.12 -2.05
C LYS A 786 -41.45 -2.21 -1.17
N GLU A 787 -40.30 -2.48 -1.78
CA GLU A 787 -39.00 -2.60 -1.08
C GLU A 787 -38.17 -1.31 -1.18
N PHE A 788 -38.85 -0.15 -1.37
CA PHE A 788 -38.13 1.13 -1.46
C PHE A 788 -37.12 1.31 -0.31
N PRO A 789 -35.87 1.73 -0.58
CA PRO A 789 -35.39 2.36 -1.80
C PRO A 789 -34.98 1.41 -2.95
N TRP A 790 -35.14 0.10 -2.79
CA TRP A 790 -35.08 -0.83 -3.91
C TRP A 790 -36.39 -0.83 -4.67
N ILE A 791 -36.31 -0.65 -5.97
CA ILE A 791 -37.46 -0.76 -6.89
C ILE A 791 -37.18 -1.79 -7.96
N TYR A 792 -38.22 -2.44 -8.47
CA TYR A 792 -38.11 -3.25 -9.66
C TYR A 792 -38.70 -2.52 -10.84
N HIS A 793 -37.88 -2.08 -11.78
CA HIS A 793 -38.29 -1.39 -13.00
C HIS A 793 -38.48 -2.38 -14.15
N ALA A 794 -39.55 -2.25 -14.91
CA ALA A 794 -39.91 -3.21 -15.96
C ALA A 794 -38.81 -3.35 -17.05
N GLU A 795 -38.02 -2.31 -17.31
CA GLU A 795 -36.98 -2.28 -18.34
C GLU A 795 -35.56 -2.28 -17.79
N HIS A 796 -35.37 -1.92 -16.52
CA HIS A 796 -34.06 -1.84 -15.92
C HIS A 796 -33.76 -2.95 -14.89
N GLY A 797 -34.80 -3.71 -14.46
CA GLY A 797 -34.65 -4.68 -13.39
C GLY A 797 -34.58 -4.02 -12.01
N TRP A 798 -33.86 -4.62 -11.08
CA TRP A 798 -33.69 -4.09 -9.73
C TRP A 798 -32.77 -2.87 -9.70
N LEU A 799 -33.28 -1.77 -9.14
CA LEU A 799 -32.56 -0.50 -8.98
C LEU A 799 -32.66 -0.04 -7.53
N TYR A 800 -31.57 0.42 -6.99
CA TYR A 800 -31.55 1.20 -5.74
C TYR A 800 -31.76 2.68 -6.07
N ALA A 801 -32.83 3.27 -5.57
CA ALA A 801 -33.20 4.66 -5.80
C ALA A 801 -32.51 5.57 -4.75
N GLY A 802 -31.58 6.40 -5.19
CA GLY A 802 -30.81 7.34 -4.37
C GLY A 802 -31.04 8.80 -4.74
N GLY A 803 -30.61 9.72 -3.89
CA GLY A 803 -30.79 11.16 -4.11
C GLY A 803 -32.12 11.72 -3.56
N THR A 804 -32.47 12.92 -4.00
CA THR A 804 -33.66 13.66 -3.47
C THR A 804 -34.96 13.35 -4.18
N GLY A 805 -34.90 12.59 -5.28
CA GLY A 805 -36.07 12.35 -6.14
C GLY A 805 -36.46 13.56 -6.99
N GLY A 806 -37.53 13.46 -7.75
CA GLY A 806 -38.10 14.56 -8.57
C GLY A 806 -37.09 15.04 -9.63
N ALA A 807 -36.53 16.21 -9.42
CA ALA A 807 -35.60 16.83 -10.37
C ALA A 807 -34.19 16.21 -10.39
N SER A 808 -33.85 15.35 -9.45
CA SER A 808 -32.52 14.72 -9.37
C SER A 808 -32.63 13.30 -8.83
N MET A 809 -32.54 12.34 -9.73
CA MET A 809 -32.66 10.92 -9.41
C MET A 809 -31.39 10.16 -9.71
N TRP A 810 -30.82 9.55 -8.70
CA TRP A 810 -29.73 8.60 -8.83
C TRP A 810 -30.25 7.18 -8.68
N PHE A 811 -29.76 6.30 -9.52
CA PHE A 811 -30.04 4.88 -9.45
C PHE A 811 -28.75 4.09 -9.40
N TYR A 812 -28.75 2.99 -8.68
CA TYR A 812 -27.65 2.04 -8.67
C TYR A 812 -28.14 0.65 -9.04
N ASP A 813 -27.40 -0.02 -9.90
CA ASP A 813 -27.57 -1.45 -10.17
C ASP A 813 -26.20 -2.15 -10.28
N LEU A 814 -26.22 -3.48 -10.10
CA LEU A 814 -24.98 -4.28 -10.06
C LEU A 814 -24.22 -4.34 -11.40
N GLN A 815 -24.86 -4.01 -12.52
CA GLN A 815 -24.28 -4.13 -13.85
C GLN A 815 -23.64 -2.83 -14.33
N THR A 816 -24.28 -1.70 -14.07
CA THR A 816 -23.84 -0.38 -14.56
C THR A 816 -23.26 0.50 -13.47
N GLY A 817 -23.46 0.15 -12.17
CA GLY A 817 -23.10 1.01 -11.06
C GLY A 817 -24.08 2.17 -10.89
N TRP A 818 -23.59 3.30 -10.39
CA TRP A 818 -24.42 4.50 -10.23
C TRP A 818 -24.67 5.19 -11.56
N TRP A 819 -25.94 5.63 -11.79
CA TRP A 819 -26.31 6.49 -12.89
C TRP A 819 -27.39 7.49 -12.50
N TRP A 820 -27.39 8.64 -13.16
CA TRP A 820 -28.26 9.76 -12.87
C TRP A 820 -29.14 10.12 -14.05
N THR A 821 -30.39 10.50 -13.78
CA THR A 821 -31.32 11.07 -14.77
C THR A 821 -32.45 11.85 -14.10
N ASN A 822 -33.31 12.48 -14.88
CA ASN A 822 -34.58 13.08 -14.48
C ASN A 822 -35.55 13.17 -15.68
N GLU A 823 -36.72 13.72 -15.48
CA GLU A 823 -37.76 13.86 -16.52
C GLU A 823 -37.29 14.62 -17.76
N GLN A 824 -36.38 15.59 -17.60
CA GLN A 824 -35.87 16.43 -18.70
C GLN A 824 -34.88 15.68 -19.60
N TYR A 825 -34.11 14.76 -19.05
CA TYR A 825 -33.00 14.12 -19.75
C TYR A 825 -33.29 12.68 -20.16
N TYR A 826 -34.09 11.90 -19.39
CA TYR A 826 -34.35 10.52 -19.76
C TYR A 826 -34.97 10.42 -21.18
N PRO A 827 -34.47 9.53 -22.07
CA PRO A 827 -33.63 8.35 -21.81
C PRO A 827 -32.09 8.60 -21.88
N TYR A 828 -31.65 9.85 -21.83
CA TYR A 828 -30.22 10.11 -21.58
C TYR A 828 -29.95 9.98 -20.09
N VAL A 829 -28.92 9.21 -19.76
CA VAL A 829 -28.49 8.99 -18.38
C VAL A 829 -27.01 9.27 -18.23
N TYR A 830 -26.59 9.83 -17.11
CA TYR A 830 -25.18 9.99 -16.79
C TYR A 830 -24.70 8.74 -16.06
N LEU A 831 -23.78 7.96 -16.66
CA LEU A 831 -23.19 6.79 -16.05
C LEU A 831 -21.91 7.17 -15.29
N ASP A 832 -21.91 6.93 -13.97
CA ASP A 832 -20.76 7.26 -13.13
C ASP A 832 -19.55 6.39 -13.42
N SER A 833 -19.75 5.16 -13.88
CA SER A 833 -18.68 4.23 -14.25
C SER A 833 -17.84 4.68 -15.45
N VAL A 834 -18.44 5.42 -16.39
CA VAL A 834 -17.77 5.96 -17.56
C VAL A 834 -17.59 7.49 -17.49
N LYS A 835 -18.09 8.14 -16.42
CA LYS A 835 -18.06 9.59 -16.18
C LYS A 835 -18.61 10.42 -17.34
N ASP A 836 -19.60 9.91 -18.05
CA ASP A 836 -20.18 10.56 -19.22
C ASP A 836 -21.67 10.25 -19.40
N TRP A 837 -22.31 11.03 -20.28
CA TRP A 837 -23.67 10.80 -20.70
C TRP A 837 -23.73 9.68 -21.72
N VAL A 838 -24.78 8.85 -21.59
CA VAL A 838 -25.09 7.76 -22.52
C VAL A 838 -26.58 7.79 -22.88
N PHE A 839 -26.94 7.26 -24.03
CA PHE A 839 -28.33 7.13 -24.44
C PHE A 839 -28.83 5.72 -24.14
N TYR A 840 -29.86 5.60 -23.33
CA TYR A 840 -30.56 4.33 -23.09
C TYR A 840 -31.58 4.12 -24.21
N GLN A 841 -31.62 2.93 -24.80
CA GLN A 841 -32.59 2.55 -25.83
C GLN A 841 -33.79 1.81 -25.16
N PRO A 842 -34.96 2.44 -24.99
CA PRO A 842 -36.13 1.78 -24.41
C PRO A 842 -36.68 0.65 -25.29
N HIS A 843 -37.29 -0.36 -24.72
CA HIS A 843 -38.10 -1.39 -25.35
C HIS A 843 -37.47 -2.28 -26.43
N GLN A 844 -36.20 -2.59 -26.36
CA GLN A 844 -35.53 -3.42 -27.40
C GLN A 844 -35.49 -4.93 -27.09
N ASP A 845 -35.37 -5.31 -25.80
CA ASP A 845 -35.29 -6.71 -25.39
C ASP A 845 -35.81 -6.86 -23.96
N SER A 846 -36.44 -7.99 -23.68
CA SER A 846 -36.95 -8.31 -22.32
C SER A 846 -35.85 -8.83 -21.38
N SER A 847 -34.63 -9.08 -21.86
CA SER A 847 -33.53 -9.66 -21.10
C SER A 847 -32.29 -8.76 -20.99
N ASN A 848 -32.15 -7.76 -21.87
CA ASN A 848 -31.02 -6.87 -21.92
C ASN A 848 -31.39 -5.40 -22.06
N ARG A 849 -30.58 -4.53 -21.48
CA ARG A 849 -30.64 -3.08 -21.63
C ARG A 849 -29.53 -2.67 -22.62
N PHE A 850 -29.82 -1.75 -23.49
CA PHE A 850 -28.88 -1.25 -24.48
C PHE A 850 -28.58 0.23 -24.22
N PHE A 851 -27.28 0.56 -24.15
CA PHE A 851 -26.79 1.91 -23.98
C PHE A 851 -25.85 2.28 -25.11
N TYR A 852 -25.98 3.49 -25.62
CA TYR A 852 -25.05 4.04 -26.59
C TYR A 852 -24.09 4.98 -25.88
N LEU A 853 -22.81 4.61 -25.85
CA LEU A 853 -21.72 5.40 -25.33
C LEU A 853 -21.23 6.33 -26.43
N PHE A 854 -21.17 7.63 -26.15
CA PHE A 854 -20.75 8.64 -27.14
C PHE A 854 -19.22 8.78 -27.24
N GLN A 855 -18.45 8.22 -26.30
CA GLN A 855 -17.00 8.25 -26.29
C GLN A 855 -16.42 7.38 -27.44
N ASP A 856 -15.17 7.68 -27.87
CA ASP A 856 -14.37 6.90 -28.83
C ASP A 856 -15.07 6.58 -30.17
N GLY A 857 -15.88 7.52 -30.65
CA GLY A 857 -16.57 7.35 -31.96
C GLY A 857 -17.94 6.69 -31.84
N GLY A 858 -18.41 6.42 -30.64
CA GLY A 858 -19.74 5.92 -30.33
C GLY A 858 -19.91 4.41 -30.52
N GLN A 859 -20.36 3.73 -29.47
CA GLN A 859 -20.61 2.29 -29.52
C GLN A 859 -21.84 1.88 -28.71
N TRP A 860 -22.50 0.81 -29.13
CA TRP A 860 -23.56 0.17 -28.38
C TRP A 860 -22.96 -0.86 -27.41
N VAL A 861 -23.38 -0.79 -26.14
CA VAL A 861 -23.12 -1.79 -25.12
C VAL A 861 -24.43 -2.35 -24.58
N SER A 862 -24.45 -3.63 -24.22
CA SER A 862 -25.62 -4.26 -23.61
C SER A 862 -25.27 -4.79 -22.22
N TYR A 863 -26.22 -4.61 -21.31
CA TYR A 863 -26.17 -5.15 -19.97
C TYR A 863 -27.42 -6.01 -19.72
N PRO A 864 -27.30 -7.18 -19.09
CA PRO A 864 -28.47 -7.94 -18.69
C PRO A 864 -29.32 -7.14 -17.71
N LEU A 865 -30.63 -7.44 -17.62
CA LEU A 865 -31.45 -6.89 -16.57
C LEU A 865 -30.87 -7.24 -15.21
N SER A 866 -30.78 -6.25 -14.32
CA SER A 866 -30.18 -6.46 -13.00
C SER A 866 -31.08 -7.42 -12.19
N GLY A 867 -30.54 -8.60 -11.85
CA GLY A 867 -31.09 -9.50 -10.83
C GLY A 867 -30.81 -8.96 -9.43
N MET A 868 -31.57 -9.44 -8.43
CA MET A 868 -31.29 -9.18 -7.02
C MET A 868 -29.99 -9.82 -6.58
#